data_eb49fe716a5fdd0e1e99f2971fde0c08
#
_entry.id   eb49fe716a5fdd0e1e99f2971fde0c08
#
_cell.length_a   1.000
_cell.length_b   1.000
_cell.length_c   1.000
_cell.angle_alpha   90.00
_cell.angle_beta   90.00
_cell.angle_gamma   90.00
#
_symmetry.space_group_name_H-M   'P 1'
#
loop_
_entity.id
_entity.type
_entity.pdbx_description
1 polymer ?
#
loop_
_entity_poly.entity_id
_entity_poly.type
_entity_poly.pdbx_seq_one_letter_code
_entity_poly.pdbx_strand_id
1 'polypeptide(L)'
;MVVSMVANADTAPGIDAALTNLVPWQGPVAPRAHLHTDAPTLDLSGTWRFQLVDSPFDVPEGFFDPGFDDTDFVDLAVPSMWQMTDPAGEAPFGRPAYLNVNYPIPVPASGEDIVVPDENPTGCYRHTFQVSETFTNADRVLLRFEGVDSFARVWLNGVELGWTKGSRLTSEFDVTAQLRPGRNVLAVAVSQWSDGTFLEDQDMWRMSGIFRKVTLLARPQDGIDDLFVHTSWEDGAAKITIDGPDGATVTIPELGVTTTCNTEVTVPDAQPWTAETPMLYDATVSTGSETVSLRIGFRTVAIDGDVITVNGHKVVFRGVNRHEWDPHTGRTLDEETMRADLELMKRHGVNAIRTSHYPPDARFLDLCDEYGIWVLLECDLETHGFEWGGWDGNPAGDDRWYDCLLNRIQRTVERDKNHPSIIGWSMGNESHCGEGIRLMNDWVKHRDPSRFTHYEGDYTHTISDVWTVMYPGMEWVEAVRDRTVMPGAEPVPQTGRELGLPFFMCEFAHAMGNGPGELADYEERCFDPHFHRDRMHGGFIWEWIDHGIDTGRGYAYGGDFGEVLHDRNFVCDGLVMPDRTPSPGLMEFTATMGAVRIEVDGSRLRAGDGITVINRLDFADLSDLEFVWQLVDDGKVTDEGVLDIGALPAHQSWTGSVPVPDEISDRMVVVVEARLVEDTIWAQAGRVVARASGLLIPEPLPRPCPPASSYPRRDGSGWVLGPARFDRRGRLVELGGNGIVAPVLDLFRALIDNDRASSLARNNIGGSALAAGLDRLVHTTVSVREEGDDLVVLTRSAAAAARDSMTTTWNWRAVQADEGSEGIHLDLHVEPQGHWPTMLGRIGVTIGLPDEWTTVSWFGLGPTENYPDSQHAATWGRWNSDVASLQTPYVMPQENGLRQGVHELTITGPDGGLRVAADGGWPAFAGRPWTSQGLSRPPHTWDLEPDGHTWLTLDALSAPLGSTSCGPMPIMSHRLYARPVDMSLTLSLI
;
A
#
# COMPACT_ATOMS: atom_id res chain seq x y z
N MET A 1 -29.50 12.54 29.81
CA MET A 1 -30.53 11.95 30.70
C MET A 1 -30.34 10.44 30.56
N VAL A 2 -29.55 9.86 31.42
CA VAL A 2 -29.22 8.42 31.42
C VAL A 2 -30.46 7.67 31.90
N VAL A 3 -31.13 6.97 31.00
CA VAL A 3 -32.19 6.04 31.33
C VAL A 3 -31.54 4.72 31.64
N SER A 4 -31.41 4.43 32.93
CA SER A 4 -31.06 3.08 33.44
C SER A 4 -32.25 2.16 33.19
N MET A 5 -32.18 1.33 32.17
CA MET A 5 -33.06 0.17 32.03
C MET A 5 -32.45 -0.98 32.85
N VAL A 6 -32.99 -1.22 34.01
CA VAL A 6 -32.84 -2.49 34.75
C VAL A 6 -33.65 -3.54 33.98
N ALA A 7 -32.93 -4.38 33.22
CA ALA A 7 -33.55 -5.54 32.56
C ALA A 7 -33.94 -6.58 33.66
N ASN A 8 -35.17 -6.98 33.62
CA ASN A 8 -35.68 -8.10 34.42
C ASN A 8 -34.95 -9.40 34.06
N ALA A 9 -34.36 -10.03 35.06
CA ALA A 9 -33.73 -11.35 34.96
C ALA A 9 -34.83 -12.42 34.81
N ASP A 10 -35.25 -12.64 33.55
CA ASP A 10 -35.96 -13.89 33.20
C ASP A 10 -35.53 -14.30 31.79
N THR A 11 -34.77 -15.40 31.74
CA THR A 11 -34.27 -16.15 30.59
C THR A 11 -33.34 -15.35 29.64
N ALA A 12 -32.05 -15.65 29.70
CA ALA A 12 -31.12 -15.25 28.62
C ALA A 12 -31.71 -15.75 27.30
N PRO A 13 -31.80 -14.88 26.26
CA PRO A 13 -32.26 -15.29 24.94
C PRO A 13 -31.42 -16.49 24.48
N GLY A 14 -32.00 -17.42 23.74
CA GLY A 14 -31.26 -18.50 23.10
C GLY A 14 -30.09 -17.97 22.30
N ILE A 15 -29.10 -18.81 21.99
CA ILE A 15 -27.89 -18.43 21.20
C ILE A 15 -28.31 -17.67 19.95
N ASP A 16 -29.36 -18.07 19.29
CA ASP A 16 -29.91 -17.49 18.06
C ASP A 16 -30.29 -16.01 18.19
N ALA A 17 -30.95 -15.65 19.27
CA ALA A 17 -31.43 -14.29 19.45
C ALA A 17 -30.29 -13.28 19.66
N ALA A 18 -29.17 -13.70 20.23
CA ALA A 18 -28.02 -12.82 20.43
C ALA A 18 -27.26 -12.53 19.11
N LEU A 19 -27.28 -13.47 18.15
CA LEU A 19 -26.62 -13.30 16.85
C LEU A 19 -27.29 -12.28 15.94
N THR A 20 -28.60 -12.00 16.14
CA THR A 20 -29.42 -11.21 15.19
C THR A 20 -30.27 -10.13 15.84
N ASN A 21 -30.04 -9.79 17.11
CA ASN A 21 -30.90 -8.89 17.88
C ASN A 21 -30.58 -7.40 17.74
N LEU A 22 -29.59 -7.04 16.93
CA LEU A 22 -29.11 -5.67 16.74
C LEU A 22 -28.67 -4.96 18.04
N VAL A 23 -28.25 -5.76 19.02
CA VAL A 23 -27.67 -5.24 20.26
C VAL A 23 -26.16 -5.44 20.18
N PRO A 24 -25.33 -4.39 20.37
CA PRO A 24 -23.88 -4.50 20.12
C PRO A 24 -23.17 -5.41 21.13
N TRP A 25 -23.64 -5.49 22.37
CA TRP A 25 -23.08 -6.31 23.45
C TRP A 25 -24.03 -6.48 24.62
N GLN A 26 -23.73 -7.47 25.48
CA GLN A 26 -24.36 -7.62 26.79
C GLN A 26 -23.31 -8.11 27.78
N GLY A 27 -23.15 -7.41 28.92
CA GLY A 27 -22.21 -7.77 29.95
C GLY A 27 -20.90 -6.99 29.98
N PRO A 28 -20.32 -6.54 28.85
CA PRO A 28 -19.15 -5.68 28.92
C PRO A 28 -19.42 -4.39 29.69
N VAL A 29 -18.35 -3.88 30.32
CA VAL A 29 -18.35 -2.56 30.95
C VAL A 29 -18.22 -1.44 29.91
N ALA A 30 -18.50 -0.20 30.31
CA ALA A 30 -18.35 0.96 29.43
C ALA A 30 -16.92 1.07 28.87
N PRO A 31 -16.76 1.49 27.61
CA PRO A 31 -15.46 1.65 27.00
C PRO A 31 -14.64 2.75 27.69
N ARG A 32 -13.32 2.56 27.74
CA ARG A 32 -12.37 3.44 28.40
C ARG A 32 -11.01 3.40 27.72
N ALA A 33 -10.13 4.33 28.08
CA ALA A 33 -8.78 4.38 27.53
C ALA A 33 -7.99 3.09 27.80
N HIS A 34 -7.20 2.69 26.81
CA HIS A 34 -6.16 1.68 27.01
C HIS A 34 -5.02 2.30 27.82
N LEU A 35 -4.81 1.82 29.05
CA LEU A 35 -3.87 2.43 30.00
C LEU A 35 -2.77 1.44 30.40
N HIS A 36 -1.54 1.92 30.42
CA HIS A 36 -0.39 1.20 30.98
C HIS A 36 -0.32 1.43 32.49
N THR A 37 -0.68 0.42 33.25
CA THR A 37 -0.82 0.50 34.72
C THR A 37 0.15 -0.44 35.45
N ASP A 38 0.54 -0.08 36.69
CA ASP A 38 1.26 -0.94 37.59
C ASP A 38 0.33 -1.94 38.34
N ALA A 39 -0.99 -1.85 38.12
CA ALA A 39 -1.93 -2.82 38.61
C ALA A 39 -1.63 -4.22 38.04
N PRO A 40 -1.78 -5.29 38.84
CA PRO A 40 -1.45 -6.64 38.40
C PRO A 40 -2.23 -7.05 37.15
N THR A 41 -1.52 -7.48 36.11
CA THR A 41 -2.07 -8.03 34.89
C THR A 41 -1.66 -9.48 34.70
N LEU A 42 -2.51 -10.28 34.07
CA LEU A 42 -2.21 -11.65 33.71
C LEU A 42 -2.59 -11.85 32.24
N ASP A 43 -1.58 -12.12 31.40
CA ASP A 43 -1.79 -12.51 30.01
C ASP A 43 -2.35 -13.94 29.97
N LEU A 44 -3.49 -14.10 29.34
CA LEU A 44 -4.15 -15.38 29.12
C LEU A 44 -3.89 -15.93 27.70
N SER A 45 -3.08 -15.26 26.91
CA SER A 45 -2.62 -15.74 25.60
C SER A 45 -1.83 -17.05 25.74
N GLY A 46 -1.70 -17.80 24.65
CA GLY A 46 -0.97 -19.06 24.63
C GLY A 46 -1.82 -20.21 24.10
N THR A 47 -1.64 -21.41 24.60
CA THR A 47 -2.35 -22.59 24.11
C THR A 47 -3.69 -22.76 24.81
N TRP A 48 -4.76 -22.81 24.03
CA TRP A 48 -6.11 -23.08 24.49
C TRP A 48 -6.63 -24.39 23.91
N ARG A 49 -7.57 -25.03 24.57
CA ARG A 49 -8.33 -26.16 24.03
C ARG A 49 -9.38 -25.63 23.09
N PHE A 50 -9.50 -26.23 21.90
CA PHE A 50 -10.34 -25.74 20.81
C PHE A 50 -11.09 -26.85 20.10
N GLN A 51 -12.36 -26.59 19.77
CA GLN A 51 -13.16 -27.40 18.87
C GLN A 51 -13.97 -26.49 17.95
N LEU A 52 -13.84 -26.69 16.63
CA LEU A 52 -14.73 -26.05 15.66
C LEU A 52 -15.96 -26.94 15.47
N VAL A 53 -17.13 -26.32 15.47
CA VAL A 53 -18.43 -26.95 15.12
C VAL A 53 -19.07 -26.20 13.96
N ASP A 54 -19.94 -26.87 13.20
CA ASP A 54 -20.51 -26.30 11.96
C ASP A 54 -21.56 -25.23 12.24
N SER A 55 -22.10 -25.18 13.45
CA SER A 55 -23.20 -24.28 13.80
C SER A 55 -23.16 -23.92 15.29
N PRO A 56 -23.63 -22.71 15.68
CA PRO A 56 -23.89 -22.39 17.08
C PRO A 56 -24.81 -23.38 17.81
N PHE A 57 -25.67 -24.07 17.05
CA PHE A 57 -26.60 -25.12 17.58
C PHE A 57 -25.86 -26.42 17.95
N ASP A 58 -24.66 -26.63 17.40
CA ASP A 58 -23.85 -27.83 17.62
C ASP A 58 -22.82 -27.64 18.73
N VAL A 59 -22.82 -26.49 19.39
CA VAL A 59 -21.96 -26.21 20.53
C VAL A 59 -22.23 -27.25 21.63
N PRO A 60 -21.20 -27.99 22.12
CA PRO A 60 -21.42 -29.07 23.07
C PRO A 60 -22.11 -28.59 24.34
N GLU A 61 -23.16 -29.26 24.75
CA GLU A 61 -23.92 -28.93 25.98
C GLU A 61 -22.98 -28.93 27.19
N GLY A 62 -22.96 -27.82 27.95
CA GLY A 62 -22.14 -27.67 29.14
C GLY A 62 -20.63 -27.50 28.85
N PHE A 63 -20.20 -27.23 27.60
CA PHE A 63 -18.76 -27.04 27.30
C PHE A 63 -18.10 -25.93 28.14
N PHE A 64 -18.90 -25.02 28.66
CA PHE A 64 -18.48 -23.94 29.57
C PHE A 64 -18.31 -24.38 31.04
N ASP A 65 -18.77 -25.58 31.43
CA ASP A 65 -18.64 -26.06 32.78
C ASP A 65 -17.18 -26.39 33.14
N PRO A 66 -16.72 -26.08 34.35
CA PRO A 66 -15.35 -26.39 34.80
C PRO A 66 -15.00 -27.90 34.82
N GLY A 67 -16.01 -28.75 34.85
CA GLY A 67 -15.86 -30.22 34.88
C GLY A 67 -16.08 -30.88 33.50
N PHE A 68 -16.30 -30.11 32.44
CA PHE A 68 -16.48 -30.67 31.11
C PHE A 68 -15.22 -31.43 30.64
N ASP A 69 -15.43 -32.56 29.98
CA ASP A 69 -14.34 -33.36 29.42
C ASP A 69 -13.98 -32.84 28.03
N ASP A 70 -12.87 -32.09 27.94
CA ASP A 70 -12.34 -31.48 26.72
C ASP A 70 -11.18 -32.29 26.11
N THR A 71 -11.09 -33.59 26.40
CA THR A 71 -10.03 -34.46 25.85
C THR A 71 -10.08 -34.57 24.33
N ASP A 72 -11.25 -34.43 23.72
CA ASP A 72 -11.46 -34.45 22.28
C ASP A 72 -11.17 -33.07 21.61
N PHE A 73 -11.00 -32.01 22.38
CA PHE A 73 -10.58 -30.72 21.88
C PHE A 73 -9.09 -30.76 21.51
N VAL A 74 -8.70 -29.98 20.50
CA VAL A 74 -7.28 -29.86 20.11
C VAL A 74 -6.64 -28.62 20.75
N ASP A 75 -5.34 -28.53 20.65
CA ASP A 75 -4.61 -27.34 21.08
C ASP A 75 -4.58 -26.32 19.95
N LEU A 76 -4.97 -25.07 20.24
CA LEU A 76 -4.89 -23.93 19.33
C LEU A 76 -4.21 -22.76 20.03
N ALA A 77 -3.35 -22.04 19.30
CA ALA A 77 -2.75 -20.81 19.80
C ALA A 77 -3.81 -19.67 19.88
N VAL A 78 -3.76 -18.89 20.94
CA VAL A 78 -4.51 -17.64 21.09
C VAL A 78 -3.50 -16.56 21.46
N PRO A 79 -3.40 -15.44 20.71
CA PRO A 79 -4.27 -15.06 19.60
C PRO A 79 -3.97 -15.85 18.31
N SER A 80 -5.01 -16.09 17.52
CA SER A 80 -4.90 -16.59 16.13
C SER A 80 -6.24 -16.51 15.39
N MET A 81 -6.17 -16.52 14.06
CA MET A 81 -7.28 -16.83 13.16
C MET A 81 -7.28 -18.33 12.91
N TRP A 82 -8.37 -19.06 13.16
CA TRP A 82 -8.34 -20.52 13.07
C TRP A 82 -8.16 -21.03 11.64
N GLN A 83 -8.62 -20.26 10.60
CA GLN A 83 -8.42 -20.60 9.19
C GLN A 83 -6.97 -20.52 8.76
N MET A 84 -6.11 -19.80 9.49
CA MET A 84 -4.67 -19.75 9.23
C MET A 84 -3.91 -20.97 9.76
N THR A 85 -4.60 -21.94 10.35
CA THR A 85 -4.01 -23.20 10.74
C THR A 85 -3.90 -24.11 9.52
N ASP A 86 -2.71 -24.13 8.90
CA ASP A 86 -2.38 -24.94 7.70
C ASP A 86 -3.36 -24.71 6.53
N PRO A 87 -3.59 -23.45 6.07
CA PRO A 87 -4.63 -23.15 5.08
C PRO A 87 -4.35 -23.79 3.72
N ALA A 88 -3.09 -24.02 3.38
CA ALA A 88 -2.67 -24.65 2.12
C ALA A 88 -2.63 -26.18 2.17
N GLY A 89 -2.61 -26.77 3.38
CA GLY A 89 -2.55 -28.21 3.61
C GLY A 89 -3.89 -28.83 3.98
N GLU A 90 -3.97 -29.44 5.18
CA GLU A 90 -5.18 -30.12 5.66
C GLU A 90 -6.33 -29.16 5.98
N ALA A 91 -6.03 -27.89 6.32
CA ALA A 91 -6.97 -26.84 6.71
C ALA A 91 -8.02 -27.37 7.72
N PRO A 92 -7.60 -27.85 8.91
CA PRO A 92 -8.46 -28.61 9.81
C PRO A 92 -9.66 -27.79 10.35
N PHE A 93 -9.59 -26.46 10.23
CA PHE A 93 -10.62 -25.54 10.72
C PHE A 93 -11.20 -24.66 9.61
N GLY A 94 -11.27 -25.21 8.37
CA GLY A 94 -11.71 -24.46 7.20
C GLY A 94 -10.61 -23.60 6.59
N ARG A 95 -10.97 -22.87 5.56
CA ARG A 95 -10.05 -22.09 4.74
C ARG A 95 -10.45 -20.62 4.75
N PRO A 96 -9.48 -19.70 4.58
CA PRO A 96 -9.80 -18.29 4.37
C PRO A 96 -10.57 -18.11 3.05
N ALA A 97 -11.40 -17.08 2.98
CA ALA A 97 -12.11 -16.68 1.76
C ALA A 97 -11.92 -15.17 1.55
N TYR A 98 -11.72 -14.77 0.29
CA TYR A 98 -11.53 -13.36 -0.04
C TYR A 98 -12.64 -12.82 -0.92
N LEU A 99 -13.29 -11.77 -0.45
CA LEU A 99 -14.30 -10.99 -1.17
C LEU A 99 -14.08 -9.51 -0.87
N ASN A 100 -14.17 -8.68 -1.91
CA ASN A 100 -14.18 -7.23 -1.77
C ASN A 100 -15.58 -6.75 -1.34
N VAL A 101 -16.46 -6.44 -2.30
CA VAL A 101 -17.75 -5.75 -2.05
C VAL A 101 -18.88 -6.69 -1.63
N ASN A 102 -18.76 -7.97 -1.87
CA ASN A 102 -19.85 -8.91 -1.66
C ASN A 102 -19.82 -9.52 -0.26
N TYR A 103 -20.95 -9.46 0.46
CA TYR A 103 -21.09 -10.28 1.65
C TYR A 103 -21.06 -11.77 1.32
N PRO A 104 -20.42 -12.61 2.13
CA PRO A 104 -20.46 -14.07 1.98
C PRO A 104 -21.80 -14.67 2.40
N ILE A 105 -22.71 -13.87 2.94
CA ILE A 105 -24.02 -14.25 3.46
C ILE A 105 -25.12 -13.38 2.81
N PRO A 106 -26.39 -13.84 2.78
CA PRO A 106 -27.48 -13.06 2.20
C PRO A 106 -27.67 -11.72 2.91
N VAL A 107 -27.78 -10.64 2.12
CA VAL A 107 -28.00 -9.27 2.62
C VAL A 107 -29.50 -9.04 2.83
N PRO A 108 -29.95 -8.55 4.00
CA PRO A 108 -31.36 -8.28 4.26
C PRO A 108 -31.83 -7.03 3.52
N ALA A 109 -33.06 -7.05 3.02
CA ALA A 109 -33.72 -5.86 2.48
C ALA A 109 -34.30 -4.97 3.60
N SER A 110 -34.68 -3.74 3.25
CA SER A 110 -35.27 -2.79 4.20
C SER A 110 -36.48 -3.36 4.92
N GLY A 111 -36.48 -3.32 6.23
CA GLY A 111 -37.56 -3.79 7.09
C GLY A 111 -37.66 -5.31 7.25
N GLU A 112 -36.77 -6.08 6.64
CA GLU A 112 -36.68 -7.52 6.92
C GLU A 112 -36.01 -7.80 8.26
N ASP A 113 -36.29 -9.00 8.80
CA ASP A 113 -35.55 -9.48 9.97
C ASP A 113 -34.10 -9.83 9.59
N ILE A 114 -33.18 -9.51 10.46
CA ILE A 114 -31.78 -9.88 10.28
C ILE A 114 -31.63 -11.38 10.56
N VAL A 115 -31.08 -12.10 9.60
CA VAL A 115 -30.81 -13.53 9.69
C VAL A 115 -29.37 -13.82 9.30
N VAL A 116 -28.79 -14.83 9.93
CA VAL A 116 -27.48 -15.40 9.56
C VAL A 116 -27.70 -16.86 9.17
N PRO A 117 -26.79 -17.44 8.35
CA PRO A 117 -26.91 -18.85 7.97
C PRO A 117 -26.91 -19.79 9.17
N ASP A 118 -27.66 -20.93 9.07
CA ASP A 118 -27.56 -22.02 10.06
C ASP A 118 -26.17 -22.66 10.04
N GLU A 119 -25.55 -22.79 8.86
CA GLU A 119 -24.15 -23.13 8.68
C GLU A 119 -23.30 -21.88 9.03
N ASN A 120 -22.86 -21.86 10.28
CA ASN A 120 -22.17 -20.73 10.89
C ASN A 120 -21.03 -21.28 11.78
N PRO A 121 -19.85 -21.53 11.22
CA PRO A 121 -18.75 -22.13 11.97
C PRO A 121 -18.54 -21.44 13.30
N THR A 122 -18.51 -22.24 14.36
CA THR A 122 -18.39 -21.72 15.74
C THR A 122 -17.26 -22.42 16.47
N GLY A 123 -16.27 -21.63 16.87
CA GLY A 123 -15.12 -22.07 17.65
C GLY A 123 -15.44 -22.13 19.13
N CYS A 124 -15.38 -23.32 19.74
CA CYS A 124 -15.50 -23.53 21.17
C CYS A 124 -14.12 -23.53 21.83
N TYR A 125 -13.79 -22.45 22.50
CA TYR A 125 -12.51 -22.26 23.18
C TYR A 125 -12.62 -22.52 24.67
N ARG A 126 -11.61 -23.18 25.27
CA ARG A 126 -11.49 -23.39 26.70
C ARG A 126 -10.06 -23.13 27.16
N HIS A 127 -9.92 -22.35 28.22
CA HIS A 127 -8.63 -22.07 28.83
C HIS A 127 -8.66 -22.28 30.34
N THR A 128 -7.76 -23.10 30.84
CA THR A 128 -7.58 -23.31 32.29
C THR A 128 -6.36 -22.53 32.75
N PHE A 129 -6.57 -21.63 33.68
CA PHE A 129 -5.50 -20.77 34.22
C PHE A 129 -5.54 -20.68 35.73
N GLN A 130 -4.44 -20.19 36.30
CA GLN A 130 -4.29 -20.03 37.76
C GLN A 130 -4.19 -18.55 38.09
N VAL A 131 -4.86 -18.12 39.14
CA VAL A 131 -4.71 -16.77 39.68
C VAL A 131 -4.20 -16.78 41.11
N SER A 132 -3.36 -15.80 41.44
CA SER A 132 -2.88 -15.56 42.79
C SER A 132 -3.94 -14.88 43.65
N GLU A 133 -3.70 -14.83 44.97
CA GLU A 133 -4.54 -14.07 45.91
C GLU A 133 -4.61 -12.57 45.56
N THR A 134 -3.63 -12.03 44.83
CA THR A 134 -3.63 -10.64 44.35
C THR A 134 -4.88 -10.34 43.55
N PHE A 135 -5.27 -11.24 42.62
CA PHE A 135 -6.47 -11.06 41.81
C PHE A 135 -7.75 -11.28 42.61
N THR A 136 -7.82 -12.30 43.45
CA THR A 136 -9.04 -12.59 44.22
C THR A 136 -9.29 -11.63 45.38
N ASN A 137 -8.28 -10.87 45.80
CA ASN A 137 -8.40 -9.82 46.81
C ASN A 137 -8.50 -8.40 46.17
N ALA A 138 -8.43 -8.27 44.86
CA ALA A 138 -8.64 -7.00 44.18
C ALA A 138 -10.10 -6.56 44.35
N ASP A 139 -10.34 -5.25 44.39
CA ASP A 139 -11.69 -4.69 44.49
C ASP A 139 -12.49 -5.02 43.24
N ARG A 140 -11.81 -4.98 42.06
CA ARG A 140 -12.39 -5.29 40.75
C ARG A 140 -11.39 -6.04 39.89
N VAL A 141 -11.86 -7.00 39.09
CA VAL A 141 -11.05 -7.69 38.07
C VAL A 141 -11.77 -7.64 36.73
N LEU A 142 -11.07 -7.15 35.74
CA LEU A 142 -11.57 -7.06 34.38
C LEU A 142 -10.91 -8.12 33.48
N LEU A 143 -11.73 -8.83 32.72
CA LEU A 143 -11.30 -9.71 31.63
C LEU A 143 -11.44 -8.94 30.35
N ARG A 144 -10.31 -8.72 29.65
CA ARG A 144 -10.24 -7.93 28.44
C ARG A 144 -9.95 -8.82 27.23
N PHE A 145 -10.74 -8.66 26.18
CA PHE A 145 -10.49 -9.15 24.83
C PHE A 145 -10.16 -7.94 23.94
N GLU A 146 -9.00 -7.94 23.30
CA GLU A 146 -8.60 -6.83 22.40
C GLU A 146 -9.17 -6.96 20.98
N GLY A 147 -9.60 -8.17 20.57
CA GLY A 147 -10.26 -8.42 19.30
C GLY A 147 -10.72 -9.87 19.16
N VAL A 148 -11.97 -10.06 18.75
CA VAL A 148 -12.58 -11.38 18.48
C VAL A 148 -13.54 -11.26 17.29
N ASP A 149 -13.33 -12.02 16.25
CA ASP A 149 -14.10 -11.98 15.01
C ASP A 149 -15.06 -13.19 14.90
N SER A 150 -16.40 -13.02 14.79
CA SER A 150 -17.15 -11.76 14.84
C SER A 150 -18.04 -11.63 16.07
N PHE A 151 -18.62 -12.72 16.58
CA PHE A 151 -19.47 -12.77 17.78
C PHE A 151 -18.82 -13.64 18.84
N ALA A 152 -18.64 -13.13 20.05
CA ALA A 152 -18.08 -13.88 21.16
C ALA A 152 -19.03 -13.94 22.35
N ARG A 153 -19.39 -15.15 22.79
CA ARG A 153 -20.11 -15.40 24.06
C ARG A 153 -19.15 -15.99 25.09
N VAL A 154 -19.16 -15.45 26.29
CA VAL A 154 -18.08 -15.65 27.27
C VAL A 154 -18.62 -16.19 28.59
N TRP A 155 -17.93 -17.21 29.17
CA TRP A 155 -18.24 -17.78 30.49
C TRP A 155 -16.96 -17.89 31.32
N LEU A 156 -17.08 -17.61 32.63
CA LEU A 156 -16.03 -17.88 33.58
C LEU A 156 -16.54 -18.81 34.66
N ASN A 157 -15.87 -19.95 34.84
CA ASN A 157 -16.24 -20.95 35.86
C ASN A 157 -17.68 -21.48 35.75
N GLY A 158 -18.22 -21.58 34.56
CA GLY A 158 -19.57 -22.01 34.28
C GLY A 158 -20.65 -20.93 34.37
N VAL A 159 -20.25 -19.69 34.68
CA VAL A 159 -21.17 -18.55 34.75
C VAL A 159 -21.01 -17.70 33.49
N GLU A 160 -22.09 -17.45 32.80
CA GLU A 160 -22.11 -16.58 31.63
C GLU A 160 -21.83 -15.13 32.05
N LEU A 161 -20.91 -14.48 31.35
CA LEU A 161 -20.57 -13.08 31.55
C LEU A 161 -21.34 -12.19 30.57
N GLY A 162 -21.71 -12.76 29.41
CA GLY A 162 -22.39 -12.07 28.31
C GLY A 162 -21.75 -12.33 26.95
N TRP A 163 -21.93 -11.39 26.03
CA TRP A 163 -21.43 -11.50 24.67
C TRP A 163 -21.08 -10.12 24.08
N THR A 164 -20.28 -10.12 23.02
CA THR A 164 -19.83 -8.92 22.31
C THR A 164 -19.78 -9.14 20.81
N LYS A 165 -19.96 -8.06 20.05
CA LYS A 165 -19.77 -7.92 18.61
C LYS A 165 -18.81 -6.75 18.35
N GLY A 166 -18.35 -6.58 17.10
CA GLY A 166 -17.33 -5.59 16.77
C GLY A 166 -15.93 -6.19 16.89
N SER A 167 -15.50 -6.79 15.77
CA SER A 167 -14.37 -7.71 15.73
C SER A 167 -13.05 -7.10 16.18
N ARG A 168 -12.79 -5.82 15.79
CA ARG A 168 -11.51 -5.14 16.08
C ARG A 168 -11.63 -4.16 17.25
N LEU A 169 -12.69 -4.32 18.05
CA LEU A 169 -12.98 -3.44 19.17
C LEU A 169 -12.78 -4.15 20.51
N THR A 170 -12.07 -3.49 21.42
CA THR A 170 -11.81 -4.01 22.76
C THR A 170 -13.10 -4.17 23.57
N SER A 171 -13.23 -5.27 24.28
CA SER A 171 -14.34 -5.56 25.20
C SER A 171 -13.82 -6.01 26.56
N GLU A 172 -14.36 -5.44 27.64
CA GLU A 172 -13.99 -5.78 29.02
C GLU A 172 -15.19 -6.27 29.82
N PHE A 173 -15.02 -7.40 30.52
CA PHE A 173 -16.06 -7.97 31.40
C PHE A 173 -15.60 -7.90 32.85
N ASP A 174 -16.46 -7.46 33.76
CA ASP A 174 -16.22 -7.53 35.20
C ASP A 174 -16.40 -8.97 35.65
N VAL A 175 -15.31 -9.59 36.07
CA VAL A 175 -15.27 -11.00 36.49
C VAL A 175 -15.01 -11.18 37.99
N THR A 176 -15.07 -10.10 38.75
CA THR A 176 -14.74 -10.08 40.18
C THR A 176 -15.50 -11.15 40.98
N ALA A 177 -16.80 -11.28 40.71
CA ALA A 177 -17.66 -12.23 41.44
C ALA A 177 -17.49 -13.69 41.01
N GLN A 178 -16.99 -13.93 39.78
CA GLN A 178 -16.86 -15.27 39.20
C GLN A 178 -15.47 -15.87 39.42
N LEU A 179 -14.46 -15.02 39.66
CA LEU A 179 -13.07 -15.44 39.82
C LEU A 179 -12.88 -16.21 41.13
N ARG A 180 -12.08 -17.28 41.09
CA ARG A 180 -11.83 -18.16 42.23
C ARG A 180 -10.33 -18.24 42.53
N PRO A 181 -9.93 -18.38 43.80
CA PRO A 181 -8.54 -18.66 44.13
C PRO A 181 -8.04 -19.96 43.44
N GLY A 182 -6.87 -19.91 42.85
CA GLY A 182 -6.28 -21.06 42.15
C GLY A 182 -6.88 -21.28 40.77
N ARG A 183 -7.40 -22.48 40.49
CA ARG A 183 -7.84 -22.90 39.14
C ARG A 183 -9.13 -22.21 38.69
N ASN A 184 -9.11 -21.63 37.52
CA ASN A 184 -10.26 -21.05 36.83
C ASN A 184 -10.36 -21.63 35.40
N VAL A 185 -11.56 -21.63 34.83
CA VAL A 185 -11.84 -22.06 33.47
C VAL A 185 -12.60 -20.96 32.77
N LEU A 186 -11.97 -20.39 31.73
CA LEU A 186 -12.57 -19.47 30.78
C LEU A 186 -13.07 -20.28 29.60
N ALA A 187 -14.32 -20.10 29.19
CA ALA A 187 -14.88 -20.68 27.98
C ALA A 187 -15.42 -19.55 27.09
N VAL A 188 -15.20 -19.68 25.77
CA VAL A 188 -15.66 -18.71 24.77
C VAL A 188 -16.21 -19.45 23.56
N ALA A 189 -17.42 -19.13 23.12
CA ALA A 189 -17.96 -19.56 21.84
C ALA A 189 -17.87 -18.39 20.87
N VAL A 190 -17.14 -18.58 19.77
CA VAL A 190 -16.94 -17.55 18.73
C VAL A 190 -17.64 -18.00 17.47
N SER A 191 -18.71 -17.31 17.07
CA SER A 191 -19.42 -17.59 15.81
C SER A 191 -18.93 -16.66 14.71
N GLN A 192 -18.75 -17.23 13.51
CA GLN A 192 -18.23 -16.51 12.34
C GLN A 192 -19.17 -15.42 11.85
N TRP A 193 -20.48 -15.69 11.84
CA TRP A 193 -21.49 -14.76 11.34
C TRP A 193 -22.43 -14.27 12.44
N SER A 194 -22.71 -12.97 12.41
CA SER A 194 -23.69 -12.31 13.27
C SER A 194 -24.27 -11.09 12.54
N ASP A 195 -25.22 -10.38 13.14
CA ASP A 195 -25.64 -9.08 12.62
C ASP A 195 -24.46 -8.08 12.52
N GLY A 196 -23.45 -8.23 13.38
CA GLY A 196 -22.21 -7.45 13.31
C GLY A 196 -21.46 -7.60 11.97
N THR A 197 -21.61 -8.73 11.29
CA THR A 197 -21.02 -8.98 9.96
C THR A 197 -21.48 -7.97 8.91
N PHE A 198 -22.72 -7.47 9.02
CA PHE A 198 -23.25 -6.45 8.10
C PHE A 198 -22.68 -5.04 8.34
N LEU A 199 -21.87 -4.86 9.37
CA LEU A 199 -21.12 -3.63 9.66
C LEU A 199 -19.62 -3.79 9.41
N GLU A 200 -19.17 -4.94 8.90
CA GLU A 200 -17.76 -5.33 8.79
C GLU A 200 -17.47 -5.91 7.40
N ASP A 201 -17.81 -5.15 6.36
CA ASP A 201 -17.64 -5.55 4.96
C ASP A 201 -16.33 -5.07 4.33
N GLN A 202 -15.30 -4.88 5.13
CA GLN A 202 -14.00 -4.41 4.66
C GLN A 202 -13.42 -5.32 3.58
N ASP A 203 -12.75 -4.73 2.59
CA ASP A 203 -12.02 -5.40 1.53
C ASP A 203 -10.80 -6.16 2.10
N MET A 204 -11.03 -7.37 2.58
CA MET A 204 -9.99 -8.21 3.17
C MET A 204 -10.43 -9.67 3.29
N TRP A 205 -9.50 -10.55 3.64
CA TRP A 205 -9.78 -11.94 3.92
C TRP A 205 -10.82 -12.13 5.04
N ARG A 206 -11.82 -12.98 4.80
CA ARG A 206 -12.81 -13.41 5.78
C ARG A 206 -12.24 -14.54 6.63
N MET A 207 -11.95 -14.26 7.88
CA MET A 207 -11.36 -15.17 8.85
C MET A 207 -11.91 -14.84 10.24
N SER A 208 -11.88 -15.82 11.14
CA SER A 208 -12.45 -15.65 12.48
C SER A 208 -11.56 -16.26 13.56
N GLY A 209 -11.77 -15.84 14.81
CA GLY A 209 -11.02 -16.32 15.96
C GLY A 209 -10.81 -15.25 17.02
N ILE A 210 -10.15 -15.65 18.11
CA ILE A 210 -9.62 -14.70 19.11
C ILE A 210 -8.23 -14.28 18.59
N PHE A 211 -8.17 -13.19 17.84
CA PHE A 211 -6.98 -12.84 17.06
C PHE A 211 -6.09 -11.76 17.68
N ARG A 212 -6.52 -11.16 18.78
CA ARG A 212 -5.72 -10.26 19.62
C ARG A 212 -5.69 -10.75 21.07
N LYS A 213 -4.87 -10.15 21.91
CA LYS A 213 -4.60 -10.58 23.28
C LYS A 213 -5.84 -10.69 24.15
N VAL A 214 -5.78 -11.62 25.12
CA VAL A 214 -6.76 -11.76 26.21
C VAL A 214 -6.04 -11.57 27.53
N THR A 215 -6.51 -10.65 28.37
CA THR A 215 -5.82 -10.30 29.61
C THR A 215 -6.79 -10.18 30.80
N LEU A 216 -6.31 -10.50 32.02
CA LEU A 216 -6.95 -10.09 33.27
C LEU A 216 -6.23 -8.89 33.84
N LEU A 217 -6.99 -7.94 34.36
CA LEU A 217 -6.51 -6.74 35.01
C LEU A 217 -7.15 -6.62 36.38
N ALA A 218 -6.33 -6.69 37.44
CA ALA A 218 -6.78 -6.48 38.81
C ALA A 218 -6.77 -5.00 39.14
N ARG A 219 -7.91 -4.46 39.60
CA ARG A 219 -8.06 -3.03 39.94
C ARG A 219 -8.17 -2.86 41.45
N PRO A 220 -7.41 -1.93 42.05
CA PRO A 220 -7.58 -1.57 43.45
C PRO A 220 -8.84 -0.71 43.68
N GLN A 221 -9.27 -0.57 44.92
CA GLN A 221 -10.47 0.18 45.29
C GLN A 221 -10.47 1.62 44.84
N ASP A 222 -9.33 2.30 44.96
CA ASP A 222 -9.12 3.69 44.49
C ASP A 222 -8.36 3.71 43.19
N GLY A 223 -8.68 2.77 42.28
CA GLY A 223 -8.03 2.63 40.98
C GLY A 223 -8.43 3.74 39.98
N ILE A 224 -7.67 3.79 38.90
CA ILE A 224 -7.89 4.77 37.80
C ILE A 224 -8.71 4.10 36.71
N ASP A 225 -10.02 4.32 36.69
CA ASP A 225 -10.88 3.70 35.68
C ASP A 225 -10.66 4.24 34.29
N ASP A 226 -10.50 5.55 34.13
CA ASP A 226 -10.29 6.21 32.86
C ASP A 226 -9.47 7.47 33.03
N LEU A 227 -8.74 7.84 31.98
CA LEU A 227 -8.02 9.11 31.83
C LEU A 227 -8.27 9.68 30.46
N PHE A 228 -8.41 11.03 30.38
CA PHE A 228 -8.38 11.74 29.11
C PHE A 228 -7.35 12.87 29.18
N VAL A 229 -6.34 12.78 28.33
CA VAL A 229 -5.25 13.76 28.23
C VAL A 229 -5.61 14.84 27.23
N HIS A 230 -5.72 16.06 27.70
CA HIS A 230 -5.92 17.25 26.89
C HIS A 230 -4.63 18.05 26.84
N THR A 231 -4.07 18.23 25.66
CA THR A 231 -2.86 19.03 25.43
C THR A 231 -3.13 20.12 24.42
N SER A 232 -2.42 21.25 24.57
CA SER A 232 -2.27 22.25 23.51
C SER A 232 -0.85 22.80 23.50
N TRP A 233 -0.44 23.31 22.35
CA TRP A 233 0.81 24.04 22.17
C TRP A 233 0.56 25.26 21.30
N GLU A 234 0.85 26.45 21.83
CA GLU A 234 0.64 27.74 21.18
C GLU A 234 1.73 28.73 21.58
N ASP A 235 2.34 29.40 20.61
CA ASP A 235 3.34 30.45 20.83
C ASP A 235 4.49 30.07 21.80
N GLY A 236 4.92 28.81 21.76
CA GLY A 236 6.00 28.29 22.62
C GLY A 236 5.57 27.94 24.05
N ALA A 237 4.28 27.90 24.33
CA ALA A 237 3.74 27.48 25.61
C ALA A 237 2.84 26.27 25.44
N ALA A 238 3.12 25.21 26.21
CA ALA A 238 2.27 24.03 26.30
C ALA A 238 1.27 24.15 27.47
N LYS A 239 0.09 23.58 27.29
CA LYS A 239 -0.88 23.37 28.37
C LYS A 239 -1.29 21.93 28.44
N ILE A 240 -1.58 21.46 29.66
CA ILE A 240 -2.08 20.10 29.88
C ILE A 240 -3.17 20.12 30.95
N THR A 241 -4.21 19.34 30.70
CA THR A 241 -5.21 18.90 31.69
C THR A 241 -5.38 17.40 31.52
N ILE A 242 -5.43 16.65 32.58
CA ILE A 242 -5.76 15.22 32.54
C ILE A 242 -7.06 15.03 33.33
N ASP A 243 -8.13 14.69 32.62
CA ASP A 243 -9.37 14.27 33.25
C ASP A 243 -9.18 12.90 33.87
N GLY A 244 -9.54 12.75 35.15
CA GLY A 244 -9.33 11.52 35.90
C GLY A 244 -9.86 11.63 37.33
N PRO A 245 -9.51 10.69 38.25
CA PRO A 245 -9.98 10.69 39.64
C PRO A 245 -9.58 11.96 40.38
N ASP A 246 -10.51 12.54 41.11
CA ASP A 246 -10.27 13.75 41.89
C ASP A 246 -9.14 13.51 42.90
N GLY A 247 -8.13 14.39 42.88
CA GLY A 247 -6.99 14.34 43.80
C GLY A 247 -5.88 13.36 43.39
N ALA A 248 -6.03 12.61 42.27
CA ALA A 248 -4.93 11.81 41.72
C ALA A 248 -3.79 12.75 41.30
N THR A 249 -2.57 12.36 41.68
CA THR A 249 -1.35 13.18 41.40
C THR A 249 -0.85 12.92 40.01
N VAL A 250 -0.66 13.98 39.24
CA VAL A 250 -0.02 13.96 37.90
C VAL A 250 1.40 14.45 38.05
N THR A 251 2.39 13.69 37.51
CA THR A 251 3.79 14.08 37.53
C THR A 251 4.40 13.92 36.14
N ILE A 252 5.10 14.96 35.63
CA ILE A 252 5.92 14.94 34.42
C ILE A 252 7.34 15.40 34.84
N PRO A 253 8.21 14.42 35.17
CA PRO A 253 9.50 14.75 35.82
C PRO A 253 10.41 15.65 34.98
N GLU A 254 10.52 15.38 33.70
CA GLU A 254 11.39 16.13 32.77
C GLU A 254 11.00 17.62 32.66
N LEU A 255 9.75 17.93 32.85
CA LEU A 255 9.21 19.28 32.81
C LEU A 255 9.02 19.90 34.21
N GLY A 256 9.39 19.16 35.27
CA GLY A 256 9.24 19.61 36.67
C GLY A 256 7.79 19.84 37.07
N VAL A 257 6.82 19.22 36.39
CA VAL A 257 5.39 19.40 36.67
C VAL A 257 4.95 18.41 37.73
N THR A 258 4.26 18.91 38.75
CA THR A 258 3.49 18.09 39.69
C THR A 258 2.16 18.84 39.95
N THR A 259 1.06 18.17 39.64
CA THR A 259 -0.29 18.73 39.75
C THR A 259 -1.30 17.63 40.13
N THR A 260 -2.58 17.88 40.04
CA THR A 260 -3.62 16.89 40.21
C THR A 260 -4.47 16.78 38.95
N CYS A 261 -5.13 15.65 38.75
CA CYS A 261 -6.14 15.52 37.70
C CYS A 261 -7.16 16.69 37.79
N ASN A 262 -7.80 16.97 36.67
CA ASN A 262 -8.80 18.03 36.49
C ASN A 262 -8.26 19.46 36.74
N THR A 263 -6.93 19.64 36.65
CA THR A 263 -6.29 20.94 36.85
C THR A 263 -5.45 21.30 35.64
N GLU A 264 -5.78 22.42 34.97
CA GLU A 264 -4.97 22.93 33.85
C GLU A 264 -3.63 23.51 34.34
N VAL A 265 -2.56 23.12 33.70
CA VAL A 265 -1.20 23.62 33.97
C VAL A 265 -0.59 24.11 32.68
N THR A 266 0.01 25.30 32.73
CA THR A 266 0.87 25.81 31.65
C THR A 266 2.30 25.31 31.90
N VAL A 267 2.88 24.70 30.89
CA VAL A 267 4.22 24.13 30.92
C VAL A 267 5.13 24.96 30.00
N PRO A 268 5.98 25.81 30.57
CA PRO A 268 6.94 26.56 29.76
C PRO A 268 8.03 25.63 29.23
N ASP A 269 8.60 25.97 28.07
CA ASP A 269 9.74 25.30 27.46
C ASP A 269 9.50 23.86 27.00
N ALA A 270 8.24 23.35 27.02
CA ALA A 270 7.92 22.07 26.44
C ALA A 270 8.06 22.13 24.91
N GLN A 271 8.76 21.13 24.33
CA GLN A 271 8.83 20.99 22.88
C GLN A 271 7.54 20.33 22.35
N PRO A 272 7.03 20.75 21.20
CA PRO A 272 5.83 20.18 20.63
C PRO A 272 6.10 18.79 20.05
N TRP A 273 5.06 17.97 19.98
CA TRP A 273 5.06 16.74 19.23
C TRP A 273 4.65 16.99 17.77
N THR A 274 5.42 16.45 16.82
CA THR A 274 5.06 16.41 15.40
C THR A 274 5.46 15.04 14.83
N ALA A 275 4.98 14.67 13.64
CA ALA A 275 5.42 13.47 12.97
C ALA A 275 6.91 13.51 12.52
N GLU A 276 7.51 14.69 12.49
CA GLU A 276 8.93 14.89 12.13
C GLU A 276 9.81 14.90 13.37
N THR A 277 9.31 15.44 14.48
CA THR A 277 9.99 15.51 15.78
C THR A 277 9.04 15.00 16.87
N PRO A 278 8.93 13.66 17.05
CA PRO A 278 7.94 13.05 17.93
C PRO A 278 8.36 13.11 19.40
N MET A 279 8.41 14.32 19.96
CA MET A 279 8.82 14.54 21.34
C MET A 279 7.74 14.09 22.31
N LEU A 280 8.03 13.09 23.10
CA LEU A 280 7.16 12.51 24.12
C LEU A 280 7.77 12.68 25.51
N TYR A 281 6.96 13.06 26.47
CA TYR A 281 7.34 13.21 27.88
C TYR A 281 6.71 12.09 28.71
N ASP A 282 7.52 11.41 29.50
CA ASP A 282 7.03 10.42 30.44
C ASP A 282 6.26 11.10 31.56
N ALA A 283 5.03 10.62 31.79
CA ALA A 283 4.17 11.10 32.84
C ALA A 283 3.58 9.95 33.65
N THR A 284 3.23 10.23 34.89
CA THR A 284 2.50 9.31 35.75
C THR A 284 1.28 9.96 36.34
N VAL A 285 0.20 9.19 36.46
CA VAL A 285 -0.99 9.55 37.24
C VAL A 285 -1.15 8.55 38.35
N SER A 286 -1.16 9.00 39.62
CA SER A 286 -1.22 8.10 40.78
C SER A 286 -2.30 8.48 41.77
N THR A 287 -3.08 7.50 42.22
CA THR A 287 -4.02 7.61 43.35
C THR A 287 -3.38 7.20 44.67
N GLY A 288 -2.15 6.64 44.64
CA GLY A 288 -1.47 6.05 45.78
C GLY A 288 -1.70 4.54 45.88
N SER A 289 -2.77 4.01 45.30
CA SER A 289 -3.05 2.58 45.19
C SER A 289 -2.79 2.03 43.80
N GLU A 290 -2.75 2.88 42.78
CA GLU A 290 -2.42 2.57 41.40
C GLU A 290 -1.66 3.72 40.75
N THR A 291 -0.74 3.38 39.86
CA THR A 291 -0.01 4.34 39.02
C THR A 291 -0.16 3.94 37.57
N VAL A 292 -0.66 4.87 36.74
CA VAL A 292 -0.73 4.76 35.30
C VAL A 292 0.43 5.55 34.69
N SER A 293 1.16 4.92 33.75
CA SER A 293 2.19 5.56 32.93
C SER A 293 1.59 6.07 31.63
N LEU A 294 1.95 7.28 31.24
CA LEU A 294 1.52 7.95 30.01
C LEU A 294 2.73 8.50 29.26
N ARG A 295 2.62 8.61 27.93
CA ARG A 295 3.55 9.33 27.07
C ARG A 295 2.84 10.56 26.52
N ILE A 296 3.26 11.74 26.90
CA ILE A 296 2.58 13.01 26.59
C ILE A 296 3.25 13.69 25.42
N GLY A 297 2.51 13.89 24.33
CA GLY A 297 2.90 14.76 23.21
C GLY A 297 2.07 16.04 23.21
N PHE A 298 2.73 17.20 23.26
CA PHE A 298 2.05 18.48 23.24
C PHE A 298 1.80 18.93 21.81
N ARG A 299 0.56 19.11 21.43
CA ARG A 299 0.19 19.63 20.10
C ARG A 299 -1.19 20.29 20.11
N THR A 300 -1.42 21.14 19.12
CA THR A 300 -2.73 21.70 18.78
C THR A 300 -3.06 21.34 17.34
N VAL A 301 -4.18 20.63 17.12
CA VAL A 301 -4.76 20.38 15.80
C VAL A 301 -5.89 21.36 15.58
N ALA A 302 -5.93 22.01 14.42
CA ALA A 302 -6.98 22.96 14.08
C ALA A 302 -7.27 22.97 12.57
N ILE A 303 -8.42 23.48 12.20
CA ILE A 303 -8.74 23.87 10.83
C ILE A 303 -8.81 25.40 10.79
N ASP A 304 -7.87 26.03 10.07
CA ASP A 304 -7.83 27.46 9.84
C ASP A 304 -8.34 27.77 8.43
N GLY A 305 -9.60 28.21 8.34
CA GLY A 305 -10.29 28.34 7.07
C GLY A 305 -10.54 26.99 6.41
N ASP A 306 -9.79 26.68 5.36
CA ASP A 306 -9.84 25.41 4.65
C ASP A 306 -8.47 24.66 4.68
N VAL A 307 -7.68 24.90 5.73
CA VAL A 307 -6.37 24.31 5.93
C VAL A 307 -6.31 23.58 7.28
N ILE A 308 -5.93 22.30 7.26
CA ILE A 308 -5.59 21.54 8.46
C ILE A 308 -4.22 21.98 8.94
N THR A 309 -4.15 22.37 10.20
CA THR A 309 -2.88 22.78 10.83
C THR A 309 -2.59 21.97 12.08
N VAL A 310 -1.31 21.72 12.33
CA VAL A 310 -0.79 21.26 13.61
C VAL A 310 0.21 22.30 14.10
N ASN A 311 0.03 22.75 15.34
CA ASN A 311 0.88 23.79 15.94
C ASN A 311 0.96 25.07 15.08
N GLY A 312 -0.11 25.38 14.34
CA GLY A 312 -0.21 26.54 13.44
C GLY A 312 0.47 26.35 12.06
N HIS A 313 1.05 25.19 11.79
CA HIS A 313 1.65 24.86 10.49
C HIS A 313 0.73 23.93 9.69
N LYS A 314 0.59 24.18 8.40
CA LYS A 314 -0.09 23.27 7.48
C LYS A 314 0.61 21.91 7.51
N VAL A 315 -0.17 20.83 7.49
CA VAL A 315 0.35 19.47 7.33
C VAL A 315 -0.04 18.89 5.98
N VAL A 316 0.86 18.10 5.39
CA VAL A 316 0.64 17.41 4.14
C VAL A 316 0.79 15.90 4.37
N PHE A 317 -0.24 15.13 4.02
CA PHE A 317 -0.27 13.70 4.16
C PHE A 317 0.43 13.02 2.97
N ARG A 318 1.58 12.45 3.21
CA ARG A 318 2.28 11.50 2.34
C ARG A 318 2.00 10.13 2.92
N GLY A 319 0.73 9.75 2.81
CA GLY A 319 0.13 8.67 3.58
C GLY A 319 -0.09 7.38 2.82
N VAL A 320 -0.36 6.34 3.60
CA VAL A 320 -0.82 5.04 3.12
C VAL A 320 -2.05 4.59 3.92
N ASN A 321 -2.96 3.87 3.29
CA ASN A 321 -3.94 3.04 3.97
C ASN A 321 -3.24 1.79 4.49
N ARG A 322 -3.60 1.31 5.68
CA ARG A 322 -2.95 0.14 6.26
C ARG A 322 -3.95 -0.79 6.91
N HIS A 323 -4.07 -1.98 6.34
CA HIS A 323 -4.60 -3.15 7.02
C HIS A 323 -3.55 -3.80 7.94
N GLU A 324 -4.00 -4.53 8.96
CA GLU A 324 -3.15 -5.44 9.72
C GLU A 324 -3.03 -6.75 8.96
N TRP A 325 -1.82 -7.07 8.48
CA TRP A 325 -1.58 -8.27 7.69
C TRP A 325 -0.20 -8.88 7.89
N ASP A 326 -0.18 -10.22 7.97
CA ASP A 326 1.01 -11.04 7.88
C ASP A 326 0.69 -12.31 7.07
N PRO A 327 1.55 -12.75 6.14
CA PRO A 327 1.26 -13.86 5.23
C PRO A 327 1.12 -15.23 5.93
N HIS A 328 1.56 -15.37 7.17
CA HIS A 328 1.50 -16.61 7.95
C HIS A 328 0.43 -16.61 9.02
N THR A 329 0.12 -15.45 9.61
CA THR A 329 -0.77 -15.32 10.76
C THR A 329 -2.05 -14.51 10.48
N GLY A 330 -2.21 -14.00 9.23
CA GLY A 330 -3.34 -13.17 8.86
C GLY A 330 -3.34 -11.85 9.62
N ARG A 331 -4.44 -11.54 10.32
CA ARG A 331 -4.59 -10.29 11.09
C ARG A 331 -4.01 -10.34 12.51
N THR A 332 -3.36 -11.44 12.88
CA THR A 332 -2.68 -11.55 14.18
C THR A 332 -1.24 -11.07 14.04
N LEU A 333 -0.94 -9.89 14.54
CA LEU A 333 0.39 -9.28 14.44
C LEU A 333 1.11 -9.29 15.78
N ASP A 334 2.44 -9.40 15.72
CA ASP A 334 3.32 -9.13 16.86
C ASP A 334 3.95 -7.73 16.76
N GLU A 335 4.61 -7.29 17.84
CA GLU A 335 5.24 -5.98 17.89
C GLU A 335 6.41 -5.85 16.90
N GLU A 336 7.13 -6.95 16.59
CA GLU A 336 8.25 -6.94 15.64
C GLU A 336 7.74 -6.59 14.23
N THR A 337 6.65 -7.20 13.81
CA THR A 337 5.97 -6.91 12.54
C THR A 337 5.47 -5.47 12.47
N MET A 338 4.84 -4.97 13.55
CA MET A 338 4.38 -3.58 13.62
C MET A 338 5.53 -2.58 13.49
N ARG A 339 6.66 -2.83 14.17
CA ARG A 339 7.87 -2.01 14.07
C ARG A 339 8.47 -2.05 12.67
N ALA A 340 8.54 -3.24 12.06
CA ALA A 340 9.05 -3.39 10.69
C ALA A 340 8.26 -2.55 9.69
N ASP A 341 6.91 -2.52 9.79
CA ASP A 341 6.07 -1.66 8.97
C ASP A 341 6.45 -0.17 9.15
N LEU A 342 6.49 0.31 10.40
CA LEU A 342 6.75 1.72 10.69
C LEU A 342 8.18 2.14 10.29
N GLU A 343 9.18 1.29 10.53
CA GLU A 343 10.54 1.55 10.10
C GLU A 343 10.64 1.65 8.58
N LEU A 344 9.97 0.73 7.87
CA LEU A 344 9.97 0.75 6.42
C LEU A 344 9.23 1.98 5.88
N MET A 345 8.09 2.35 6.44
CA MET A 345 7.35 3.56 6.13
C MET A 345 8.22 4.82 6.29
N LYS A 346 8.88 4.96 7.43
CA LYS A 346 9.79 6.12 7.71
C LYS A 346 10.96 6.17 6.73
N ARG A 347 11.57 5.01 6.43
CA ARG A 347 12.69 4.92 5.46
C ARG A 347 12.31 5.35 4.06
N HIS A 348 11.01 5.28 3.72
CA HIS A 348 10.46 5.65 2.42
C HIS A 348 9.68 6.96 2.42
N GLY A 349 9.73 7.72 3.52
CA GLY A 349 9.15 9.05 3.60
C GLY A 349 7.64 9.10 3.82
N VAL A 350 7.00 7.99 4.18
CA VAL A 350 5.61 7.97 4.63
C VAL A 350 5.51 8.68 5.98
N ASN A 351 4.61 9.63 6.10
CA ASN A 351 4.39 10.42 7.32
C ASN A 351 3.01 10.25 7.94
N ALA A 352 2.08 9.56 7.26
CA ALA A 352 0.70 9.43 7.69
C ALA A 352 0.13 8.03 7.40
N ILE A 353 -0.78 7.58 8.24
CA ILE A 353 -1.52 6.32 8.08
C ILE A 353 -3.02 6.60 8.28
N ARG A 354 -3.85 6.12 7.34
CA ARG A 354 -5.26 5.86 7.60
C ARG A 354 -5.40 4.39 8.00
N THR A 355 -5.97 4.15 9.18
CA THR A 355 -6.14 2.77 9.68
C THR A 355 -7.35 2.14 9.00
N SER A 356 -7.16 1.62 7.82
CA SER A 356 -8.20 1.02 6.98
C SER A 356 -8.59 -0.38 7.48
N HIS A 357 -9.84 -0.69 7.78
CA HIS A 357 -10.90 0.28 8.07
C HIS A 357 -11.43 -0.02 9.47
N TYR A 358 -10.53 0.05 10.47
CA TYR A 358 -10.79 -0.32 11.88
C TYR A 358 -9.66 0.15 12.80
N PRO A 359 -9.89 0.24 14.12
CA PRO A 359 -8.82 0.49 15.08
C PRO A 359 -7.80 -0.66 15.09
N PRO A 360 -6.49 -0.38 14.93
CA PRO A 360 -5.44 -1.39 14.97
C PRO A 360 -5.21 -1.93 16.39
N ASP A 361 -4.26 -2.85 16.55
CA ASP A 361 -3.74 -3.21 17.88
C ASP A 361 -3.33 -1.95 18.64
N ALA A 362 -3.67 -1.85 19.92
CA ALA A 362 -3.40 -0.66 20.73
C ALA A 362 -1.89 -0.34 20.77
N ARG A 363 -1.01 -1.35 20.77
CA ARG A 363 0.44 -1.17 20.74
C ARG A 363 0.92 -0.47 19.46
N PHE A 364 0.25 -0.67 18.35
CA PHE A 364 0.60 0.02 17.10
C PHE A 364 0.47 1.54 17.20
N LEU A 365 -0.52 2.03 17.95
CA LEU A 365 -0.68 3.48 18.17
C LEU A 365 0.40 4.06 19.09
N ASP A 366 0.81 3.32 20.15
CA ASP A 366 1.99 3.70 20.93
C ASP A 366 3.22 3.87 20.04
N LEU A 367 3.41 2.93 19.08
CA LEU A 367 4.52 2.99 18.13
C LEU A 367 4.38 4.17 17.16
N CYS A 368 3.18 4.50 16.69
CA CYS A 368 2.95 5.70 15.89
C CYS A 368 3.32 6.98 16.65
N ASP A 369 3.05 7.04 17.96
CA ASP A 369 3.48 8.14 18.81
C ASP A 369 5.01 8.23 18.91
N GLU A 370 5.70 7.07 19.03
CA GLU A 370 7.16 6.96 19.17
C GLU A 370 7.89 7.28 17.86
N TYR A 371 7.41 6.75 16.73
CA TYR A 371 8.05 6.90 15.42
C TYR A 371 7.72 8.22 14.72
N GLY A 372 6.68 8.91 15.16
CA GLY A 372 6.19 10.13 14.54
C GLY A 372 5.46 9.86 13.22
N ILE A 373 4.21 9.43 13.33
CA ILE A 373 3.30 9.19 12.20
C ILE A 373 1.97 9.87 12.50
N TRP A 374 1.44 10.66 11.57
CA TRP A 374 0.08 11.15 11.65
C TRP A 374 -0.91 10.01 11.46
N VAL A 375 -1.89 9.90 12.33
CA VAL A 375 -2.91 8.85 12.25
C VAL A 375 -4.29 9.47 12.02
N LEU A 376 -4.94 9.02 10.95
CA LEU A 376 -6.38 9.15 10.75
C LEU A 376 -7.00 7.82 11.22
N LEU A 377 -7.49 7.80 12.46
CA LEU A 377 -8.01 6.58 13.07
C LEU A 377 -9.45 6.33 12.64
N GLU A 378 -9.70 5.16 12.06
CA GLU A 378 -11.01 4.82 11.52
C GLU A 378 -11.77 3.84 12.42
N CYS A 379 -13.08 4.06 12.51
CA CYS A 379 -14.03 3.20 13.19
C CYS A 379 -14.22 1.89 12.42
N ASP A 380 -14.41 0.79 13.13
CA ASP A 380 -14.74 -0.53 12.57
C ASP A 380 -16.16 -0.54 11.97
N LEU A 381 -16.30 0.06 10.79
CA LEU A 381 -17.57 0.19 10.07
C LEU A 381 -17.36 0.23 8.58
N GLU A 382 -17.95 -0.75 7.90
CA GLU A 382 -18.14 -0.77 6.45
C GLU A 382 -19.39 -1.56 6.08
N THR A 383 -20.16 -1.05 5.08
CA THR A 383 -21.41 -1.69 4.63
C THR A 383 -21.54 -1.69 3.10
N HIS A 384 -20.42 -1.80 2.40
CA HIS A 384 -20.29 -1.60 0.96
C HIS A 384 -21.21 -2.51 0.14
N GLY A 385 -21.39 -3.78 0.53
CA GLY A 385 -22.22 -4.74 -0.19
C GLY A 385 -23.70 -4.37 -0.30
N PHE A 386 -24.21 -3.41 0.47
CA PHE A 386 -25.55 -2.84 0.28
C PHE A 386 -25.66 -1.99 -1.00
N GLU A 387 -24.55 -1.57 -1.60
CA GLU A 387 -24.55 -0.80 -2.85
C GLU A 387 -25.24 -1.55 -4.00
N TRP A 388 -25.05 -2.87 -4.10
CA TRP A 388 -25.69 -3.70 -5.13
C TRP A 388 -27.22 -3.70 -5.06
N GLY A 389 -27.77 -3.49 -3.86
CA GLY A 389 -29.20 -3.28 -3.63
C GLY A 389 -29.64 -1.81 -3.77
N GLY A 390 -28.75 -0.90 -4.21
CA GLY A 390 -29.02 0.54 -4.24
C GLY A 390 -29.17 1.14 -2.85
N TRP A 391 -28.43 0.58 -1.88
CA TRP A 391 -28.40 0.97 -0.47
C TRP A 391 -29.70 0.71 0.29
N ASP A 392 -30.60 -0.15 -0.25
CA ASP A 392 -31.82 -0.55 0.44
C ASP A 392 -31.49 -1.39 1.68
N GLY A 393 -32.02 -1.00 2.84
CA GLY A 393 -31.74 -1.67 4.12
C GLY A 393 -30.38 -1.36 4.74
N ASN A 394 -29.60 -0.43 4.16
CA ASN A 394 -28.28 -0.08 4.67
C ASN A 394 -28.32 0.40 6.13
N PRO A 395 -27.49 -0.19 7.03
CA PRO A 395 -27.41 0.15 8.45
C PRO A 395 -27.24 1.65 8.75
N ALA A 396 -26.48 2.39 7.93
CA ALA A 396 -26.24 3.81 8.15
C ALA A 396 -27.53 4.67 8.10
N GLY A 397 -28.57 4.20 7.39
CA GLY A 397 -29.86 4.87 7.25
C GLY A 397 -31.00 4.26 8.06
N ASP A 398 -30.79 3.15 8.75
CA ASP A 398 -31.84 2.38 9.45
C ASP A 398 -31.70 2.55 10.97
N ASP A 399 -32.71 3.12 11.61
CA ASP A 399 -32.68 3.48 13.03
C ASP A 399 -32.51 2.26 13.99
N ARG A 400 -32.80 1.05 13.51
CA ARG A 400 -32.56 -0.19 14.26
C ARG A 400 -31.08 -0.43 14.58
N TRP A 401 -30.17 0.13 13.78
CA TRP A 401 -28.72 -0.05 13.87
C TRP A 401 -28.00 1.05 14.65
N TYR A 402 -28.66 2.17 14.96
CA TYR A 402 -27.96 3.35 15.53
C TYR A 402 -27.21 3.06 16.81
N ASP A 403 -27.71 2.20 17.68
CA ASP A 403 -27.02 1.79 18.91
C ASP A 403 -25.74 1.01 18.59
N CYS A 404 -25.75 0.18 17.53
CA CYS A 404 -24.57 -0.55 17.08
C CYS A 404 -23.50 0.40 16.51
N LEU A 405 -23.91 1.36 15.70
CA LEU A 405 -23.01 2.36 15.12
C LEU A 405 -22.38 3.25 16.19
N LEU A 406 -23.19 3.78 17.11
CA LEU A 406 -22.70 4.58 18.24
C LEU A 406 -21.75 3.78 19.15
N ASN A 407 -22.06 2.50 19.43
CA ASN A 407 -21.18 1.67 20.23
C ASN A 407 -19.80 1.49 19.60
N ARG A 408 -19.72 1.32 18.27
CA ARG A 408 -18.47 1.14 17.55
C ARG A 408 -17.58 2.39 17.65
N ILE A 409 -18.12 3.56 17.33
CA ILE A 409 -17.31 4.80 17.41
C ILE A 409 -16.95 5.15 18.86
N GLN A 410 -17.83 4.89 19.83
CA GLN A 410 -17.52 5.09 21.25
C GLN A 410 -16.35 4.23 21.69
N ARG A 411 -16.34 2.94 21.35
CA ARG A 411 -15.24 2.03 21.70
C ARG A 411 -13.94 2.45 21.02
N THR A 412 -14.01 2.90 19.78
CA THR A 412 -12.85 3.43 19.03
C THR A 412 -12.25 4.64 19.75
N VAL A 413 -13.03 5.68 19.95
CA VAL A 413 -12.52 6.96 20.50
C VAL A 413 -12.11 6.81 21.97
N GLU A 414 -12.92 6.15 22.81
CA GLU A 414 -12.60 6.01 24.23
C GLU A 414 -11.34 5.21 24.48
N ARG A 415 -11.06 4.17 23.66
CA ARG A 415 -9.84 3.38 23.77
C ARG A 415 -8.59 4.21 23.48
N ASP A 416 -8.62 5.04 22.41
CA ASP A 416 -7.42 5.58 21.80
C ASP A 416 -7.28 7.12 21.94
N LYS A 417 -8.15 7.77 22.67
CA LYS A 417 -8.22 9.25 22.80
C LYS A 417 -6.95 9.94 23.31
N ASN A 418 -6.00 9.18 23.91
CA ASN A 418 -4.81 9.74 24.55
C ASN A 418 -3.59 9.83 23.63
N HIS A 419 -3.64 9.28 22.39
CA HIS A 419 -2.51 9.26 21.48
C HIS A 419 -2.30 10.61 20.77
N PRO A 420 -1.11 11.24 20.86
CA PRO A 420 -0.81 12.47 20.14
C PRO A 420 -0.73 12.28 18.61
N SER A 421 -0.40 11.08 18.12
CA SER A 421 -0.35 10.75 16.69
C SER A 421 -1.71 10.87 16.00
N ILE A 422 -2.81 10.59 16.71
CA ILE A 422 -4.16 10.70 16.14
C ILE A 422 -4.54 12.16 15.99
N ILE A 423 -4.74 12.61 14.75
CA ILE A 423 -5.12 14.00 14.42
C ILE A 423 -6.54 14.12 13.88
N GLY A 424 -7.14 13.02 13.47
CA GLY A 424 -8.53 12.97 12.99
C GLY A 424 -9.21 11.65 13.34
N TRP A 425 -10.52 11.73 13.55
CA TRP A 425 -11.40 10.59 13.77
C TRP A 425 -12.22 10.31 12.50
N SER A 426 -12.17 9.10 11.98
CA SER A 426 -12.96 8.69 10.83
C SER A 426 -14.12 7.80 11.25
N MET A 427 -15.31 8.09 10.71
CA MET A 427 -16.55 7.41 11.11
C MET A 427 -16.67 6.00 10.52
N GLY A 428 -15.89 5.66 9.53
CA GLY A 428 -15.91 4.37 8.80
C GLY A 428 -15.60 4.55 7.33
N ASN A 429 -15.75 3.45 6.59
CA ASN A 429 -15.54 3.36 5.16
C ASN A 429 -16.86 3.08 4.44
N GLU A 430 -16.96 3.26 3.17
CA GLU A 430 -17.95 2.88 2.13
C GLU A 430 -19.31 2.37 2.64
N SER A 431 -19.96 3.20 3.47
CA SER A 431 -21.25 2.88 4.08
C SER A 431 -22.38 3.82 3.66
N HIS A 432 -22.17 4.55 2.55
CA HIS A 432 -23.07 5.60 2.10
C HIS A 432 -23.32 6.66 3.17
N CYS A 433 -24.27 7.56 2.97
CA CYS A 433 -24.58 8.64 3.90
C CYS A 433 -25.92 8.37 4.61
N GLY A 434 -25.94 8.55 5.93
CA GLY A 434 -27.14 8.31 6.73
C GLY A 434 -27.16 9.05 8.05
N GLU A 435 -28.30 9.02 8.73
CA GLU A 435 -28.47 9.62 10.06
C GLU A 435 -27.57 8.97 11.10
N GLY A 436 -27.31 7.64 10.98
CA GLY A 436 -26.40 6.92 11.86
C GLY A 436 -25.00 7.51 11.86
N ILE A 437 -24.45 7.80 10.66
CA ILE A 437 -23.14 8.43 10.52
C ILE A 437 -23.14 9.83 11.15
N ARG A 438 -24.21 10.60 10.99
CA ARG A 438 -24.31 11.91 11.62
C ARG A 438 -24.35 11.83 13.16
N LEU A 439 -25.06 10.87 13.71
CA LEU A 439 -25.09 10.63 15.15
C LEU A 439 -23.69 10.24 15.69
N MET A 440 -22.93 9.41 14.96
CA MET A 440 -21.56 9.09 15.32
C MET A 440 -20.67 10.34 15.32
N ASN A 441 -20.73 11.12 14.25
CA ASN A 441 -19.95 12.36 14.11
C ASN A 441 -20.29 13.39 15.20
N ASP A 442 -21.58 13.63 15.48
CA ASP A 442 -22.02 14.57 16.51
C ASP A 442 -21.54 14.13 17.91
N TRP A 443 -21.54 12.82 18.17
CA TRP A 443 -21.00 12.27 19.42
C TRP A 443 -19.49 12.52 19.52
N VAL A 444 -18.71 12.24 18.46
CA VAL A 444 -17.26 12.49 18.43
C VAL A 444 -16.95 13.97 18.67
N LYS A 445 -17.59 14.87 17.97
CA LYS A 445 -17.38 16.32 18.12
C LYS A 445 -17.70 16.82 19.53
N HIS A 446 -18.67 16.21 20.20
CA HIS A 446 -18.98 16.52 21.59
C HIS A 446 -17.93 15.95 22.56
N ARG A 447 -17.45 14.72 22.29
CA ARG A 447 -16.53 14.00 23.18
C ARG A 447 -15.10 14.50 23.06
N ASP A 448 -14.63 14.72 21.84
CA ASP A 448 -13.28 15.19 21.54
C ASP A 448 -13.27 16.28 20.47
N PRO A 449 -13.48 17.53 20.84
CA PRO A 449 -13.43 18.66 19.91
C PRO A 449 -12.00 19.07 19.49
N SER A 450 -10.97 18.39 20.00
CA SER A 450 -9.57 18.74 19.75
C SER A 450 -9.01 18.16 18.44
N ARG A 451 -9.79 17.32 17.75
CA ARG A 451 -9.42 16.65 16.50
C ARG A 451 -10.53 16.88 15.46
N PHE A 452 -10.16 16.89 14.18
CA PHE A 452 -11.17 16.97 13.11
C PHE A 452 -11.85 15.61 12.89
N THR A 453 -13.03 15.65 12.26
CA THR A 453 -13.76 14.45 11.87
C THR A 453 -13.70 14.24 10.36
N HIS A 454 -13.68 12.97 9.97
CA HIS A 454 -13.61 12.49 8.60
C HIS A 454 -14.69 11.43 8.35
N TYR A 455 -15.24 11.43 7.15
CA TYR A 455 -16.00 10.33 6.59
C TYR A 455 -16.02 10.44 5.06
N GLU A 456 -15.55 9.42 4.34
CA GLU A 456 -15.42 9.47 2.87
C GLU A 456 -16.78 9.56 2.19
N GLY A 457 -17.80 8.83 2.70
CA GLY A 457 -19.16 8.82 2.18
C GLY A 457 -20.00 10.05 2.51
N ASP A 458 -19.45 11.14 3.05
CA ASP A 458 -20.18 12.39 3.27
C ASP A 458 -20.38 13.15 1.96
N TYR A 459 -21.10 12.57 1.02
CA TYR A 459 -21.42 13.19 -0.27
C TYR A 459 -22.24 14.47 -0.14
N THR A 460 -22.77 14.76 1.06
CA THR A 460 -23.49 15.98 1.36
C THR A 460 -22.59 17.11 1.84
N HIS A 461 -21.36 16.80 2.24
CA HIS A 461 -20.40 17.70 2.88
C HIS A 461 -20.99 18.46 4.08
N THR A 462 -21.88 17.77 4.84
CA THR A 462 -22.59 18.37 5.97
C THR A 462 -22.29 17.70 7.30
N ILE A 463 -21.57 16.61 7.29
CA ILE A 463 -21.26 15.78 8.46
C ILE A 463 -19.83 16.05 8.94
N SER A 464 -18.84 15.68 8.15
CA SER A 464 -17.42 15.76 8.49
C SER A 464 -16.84 17.17 8.36
N ASP A 465 -15.65 17.38 8.93
CA ASP A 465 -14.95 18.67 8.91
C ASP A 465 -14.07 18.84 7.68
N VAL A 466 -13.85 17.77 6.92
CA VAL A 466 -12.97 17.71 5.76
C VAL A 466 -13.72 17.15 4.56
N TRP A 467 -13.22 17.45 3.37
CA TRP A 467 -13.70 16.86 2.12
C TRP A 467 -12.69 15.84 1.62
N THR A 468 -13.15 14.65 1.35
CA THR A 468 -12.31 13.57 0.82
C THR A 468 -12.97 12.86 -0.34
N VAL A 469 -12.18 12.12 -1.08
CA VAL A 469 -12.63 11.35 -2.23
C VAL A 469 -11.66 10.19 -2.47
N MET A 470 -12.18 9.12 -3.06
CA MET A 470 -11.41 7.98 -3.52
C MET A 470 -11.11 8.09 -5.01
N TYR A 471 -9.87 7.80 -5.40
CA TYR A 471 -9.40 7.64 -6.78
C TYR A 471 -9.81 8.73 -7.76
N PRO A 472 -9.65 10.02 -7.44
CA PRO A 472 -10.04 11.10 -8.34
C PRO A 472 -9.11 11.16 -9.57
N GLY A 473 -9.68 11.45 -10.73
CA GLY A 473 -8.87 11.78 -11.92
C GLY A 473 -8.17 13.15 -11.79
N MET A 474 -7.06 13.35 -12.51
CA MET A 474 -6.24 14.55 -12.44
C MET A 474 -7.01 15.85 -12.69
N GLU A 475 -7.90 15.87 -13.71
CA GLU A 475 -8.73 17.05 -14.01
C GLU A 475 -9.66 17.40 -12.83
N TRP A 476 -10.08 16.38 -12.08
CA TRP A 476 -10.90 16.55 -10.90
C TRP A 476 -10.10 17.18 -9.74
N VAL A 477 -8.89 16.66 -9.49
CA VAL A 477 -7.96 17.19 -8.49
C VAL A 477 -7.63 18.66 -8.77
N GLU A 478 -7.35 19.00 -10.03
CA GLU A 478 -7.12 20.39 -10.46
C GLU A 478 -8.33 21.29 -10.20
N ALA A 479 -9.53 20.81 -10.50
CA ALA A 479 -10.74 21.59 -10.25
C ALA A 479 -10.96 21.86 -8.76
N VAL A 480 -10.65 20.89 -7.88
CA VAL A 480 -10.69 21.07 -6.43
C VAL A 480 -9.67 22.11 -5.97
N ARG A 481 -8.42 21.98 -6.42
CA ARG A 481 -7.35 22.94 -6.14
C ARG A 481 -7.76 24.37 -6.54
N ASP A 482 -8.25 24.53 -7.75
CA ASP A 482 -8.57 25.80 -8.35
C ASP A 482 -9.95 26.34 -7.90
N ARG A 483 -10.68 25.59 -7.05
CA ARG A 483 -12.03 25.94 -6.56
C ARG A 483 -13.03 26.17 -7.69
N THR A 484 -12.90 25.39 -8.76
CA THR A 484 -13.76 25.46 -9.94
C THR A 484 -14.82 24.35 -9.91
N VAL A 485 -15.92 24.58 -10.65
CA VAL A 485 -16.98 23.56 -10.80
C VAL A 485 -16.49 22.43 -11.67
N MET A 486 -16.67 21.19 -11.21
CA MET A 486 -16.18 20.00 -11.88
C MET A 486 -17.00 19.66 -13.11
N PRO A 487 -16.39 19.47 -14.29
CA PRO A 487 -17.09 18.98 -15.45
C PRO A 487 -17.50 17.51 -15.25
N GLY A 488 -18.80 17.23 -15.26
CA GLY A 488 -19.34 15.87 -15.32
C GLY A 488 -19.33 15.06 -14.02
N ALA A 489 -19.16 15.68 -12.86
CA ALA A 489 -19.36 15.03 -11.57
C ALA A 489 -20.86 14.73 -11.37
N GLU A 490 -21.24 13.48 -11.49
CA GLU A 490 -22.55 12.96 -11.08
C GLU A 490 -22.54 12.59 -9.60
N PRO A 491 -23.68 12.64 -8.96
CA PRO A 491 -24.61 13.73 -8.80
C PRO A 491 -24.63 14.22 -7.37
N VAL A 492 -23.49 14.70 -6.87
CA VAL A 492 -23.50 15.34 -5.55
C VAL A 492 -24.01 16.74 -5.74
N PRO A 493 -25.11 17.15 -5.06
CA PRO A 493 -25.50 18.53 -5.07
C PRO A 493 -24.34 19.33 -4.49
N GLN A 494 -23.65 20.08 -5.33
CA GLN A 494 -22.63 21.01 -4.84
C GLN A 494 -23.35 22.02 -3.97
N THR A 495 -23.17 21.89 -2.66
CA THR A 495 -23.79 22.82 -1.68
C THR A 495 -23.04 24.13 -1.61
N GLY A 496 -21.83 24.19 -2.19
CA GLY A 496 -20.87 25.29 -2.05
C GLY A 496 -20.09 25.22 -0.73
N ARG A 497 -20.45 24.38 0.21
CA ARG A 497 -19.74 24.20 1.48
C ARG A 497 -18.40 23.50 1.26
N GLU A 498 -18.34 22.51 0.37
CA GLU A 498 -17.14 21.79 -0.04
C GLU A 498 -16.01 22.74 -0.46
N LEU A 499 -16.34 23.89 -1.05
CA LEU A 499 -15.35 24.89 -1.46
C LEU A 499 -14.66 25.59 -0.27
N GLY A 500 -15.15 25.41 0.95
CA GLY A 500 -14.57 25.95 2.19
C GLY A 500 -13.98 24.88 3.11
N LEU A 501 -13.91 23.61 2.70
CA LEU A 501 -13.34 22.53 3.50
C LEU A 501 -11.90 22.21 3.08
N PRO A 502 -11.05 21.76 4.00
CA PRO A 502 -9.79 21.12 3.66
C PRO A 502 -10.03 19.88 2.81
N PHE A 503 -9.09 19.57 1.92
CA PHE A 503 -9.21 18.44 1.01
C PHE A 503 -8.00 17.52 1.07
N PHE A 504 -8.25 16.21 1.11
CA PHE A 504 -7.26 15.17 0.83
C PHE A 504 -7.90 13.96 0.16
N MET A 505 -7.10 13.14 -0.51
CA MET A 505 -7.54 11.88 -1.09
C MET A 505 -7.44 10.80 -0.02
N CYS A 506 -8.56 10.27 0.46
CA CYS A 506 -8.53 9.21 1.48
C CYS A 506 -8.04 7.88 0.88
N GLU A 507 -8.23 7.70 -0.45
CA GLU A 507 -7.63 6.64 -1.24
C GLU A 507 -7.26 7.18 -2.62
N PHE A 508 -6.05 6.86 -3.10
CA PHE A 508 -5.64 7.19 -4.46
C PHE A 508 -4.50 6.28 -4.91
N ALA A 509 -4.19 6.31 -6.20
CA ALA A 509 -3.06 5.60 -6.80
C ALA A 509 -3.01 4.12 -6.37
N HIS A 510 -4.06 3.37 -6.69
CA HIS A 510 -4.22 1.95 -6.34
C HIS A 510 -2.98 1.13 -6.77
N ALA A 511 -2.29 0.51 -5.79
CA ALA A 511 -0.95 -0.04 -5.97
C ALA A 511 -0.93 -1.52 -6.44
N MET A 512 -2.04 -2.01 -6.96
CA MET A 512 -2.19 -3.40 -7.36
C MET A 512 -1.18 -3.84 -8.42
N GLY A 513 -0.36 -4.84 -8.08
CA GLY A 513 0.63 -5.44 -8.97
C GLY A 513 1.71 -4.45 -9.42
N ASN A 514 2.00 -4.41 -10.73
CA ASN A 514 2.94 -3.44 -11.30
C ASN A 514 2.25 -2.07 -11.43
N GLY A 515 2.32 -1.31 -10.36
CA GLY A 515 1.74 0.01 -10.14
C GLY A 515 2.17 0.59 -8.80
N PRO A 516 1.66 1.77 -8.42
CA PRO A 516 0.92 2.69 -9.25
C PRO A 516 1.83 3.51 -10.19
N GLY A 517 1.29 3.92 -11.33
CA GLY A 517 1.89 4.96 -12.17
C GLY A 517 1.39 6.36 -11.77
N GLU A 518 1.93 7.38 -12.44
CA GLU A 518 1.49 8.79 -12.33
C GLU A 518 1.66 9.43 -10.94
N LEU A 519 2.48 8.84 -10.04
CA LEU A 519 2.71 9.42 -8.71
C LEU A 519 3.30 10.83 -8.79
N ALA A 520 4.19 11.08 -9.76
CA ALA A 520 4.77 12.41 -9.97
C ALA A 520 3.72 13.43 -10.40
N ASP A 521 2.73 13.03 -11.20
CA ASP A 521 1.62 13.90 -11.62
C ASP A 521 0.72 14.25 -10.44
N TYR A 522 0.39 13.29 -9.56
CA TYR A 522 -0.35 13.57 -8.32
C TYR A 522 0.47 14.47 -7.39
N GLU A 523 1.77 14.22 -7.27
CA GLU A 523 2.65 15.03 -6.44
C GLU A 523 2.66 16.49 -6.87
N GLU A 524 2.89 16.76 -8.14
CA GLU A 524 2.91 18.12 -8.70
C GLU A 524 1.61 18.89 -8.44
N ARG A 525 0.47 18.19 -8.47
CA ARG A 525 -0.86 18.80 -8.35
C ARG A 525 -1.35 18.95 -6.90
N CYS A 526 -0.94 18.02 -6.02
CA CYS A 526 -1.48 17.90 -4.67
C CYS A 526 -0.48 18.23 -3.56
N PHE A 527 0.84 18.08 -3.83
CA PHE A 527 1.87 18.16 -2.80
C PHE A 527 2.89 19.27 -3.05
N ASP A 528 2.77 20.02 -4.14
CA ASP A 528 3.72 21.08 -4.49
C ASP A 528 3.82 22.12 -3.36
N PRO A 529 5.02 22.36 -2.79
CA PRO A 529 5.22 23.32 -1.70
C PRO A 529 4.91 24.78 -2.08
N HIS A 530 4.82 25.10 -3.36
CA HIS A 530 4.41 26.43 -3.82
C HIS A 530 2.96 26.74 -3.48
N PHE A 531 2.13 25.71 -3.22
CA PHE A 531 0.72 25.83 -2.82
C PHE A 531 0.50 25.63 -1.31
N HIS A 532 1.49 25.91 -0.46
CA HIS A 532 1.46 25.64 0.99
C HIS A 532 0.40 26.42 1.81
N ARG A 533 -0.44 27.21 1.17
CA ARG A 533 -1.61 27.87 1.80
C ARG A 533 -2.91 27.46 1.17
N ASP A 534 -2.92 26.50 0.28
CA ASP A 534 -4.14 25.99 -0.28
C ASP A 534 -4.73 24.84 0.56
N ARG A 535 -5.92 24.43 0.19
CA ARG A 535 -6.71 23.40 0.83
C ARG A 535 -6.23 21.96 0.61
N MET A 536 -5.23 21.77 -0.26
CA MET A 536 -4.75 20.45 -0.65
C MET A 536 -3.82 19.88 0.42
N HIS A 537 -4.16 18.73 0.98
CA HIS A 537 -3.43 18.08 2.07
C HIS A 537 -2.83 16.73 1.65
N GLY A 538 -2.73 16.46 0.35
CA GLY A 538 -2.17 15.19 -0.15
C GLY A 538 -3.16 14.04 -0.06
N GLY A 539 -2.75 12.90 0.51
CA GLY A 539 -3.63 11.74 0.60
C GLY A 539 -2.96 10.47 1.09
N PHE A 540 -3.72 9.36 0.96
CA PHE A 540 -3.32 8.03 1.41
C PHE A 540 -3.40 7.06 0.23
N ILE A 541 -2.27 6.46 -0.16
CA ILE A 541 -2.24 5.44 -1.21
C ILE A 541 -2.98 4.19 -0.72
N TRP A 542 -3.74 3.57 -1.57
CA TRP A 542 -4.30 2.25 -1.38
C TRP A 542 -3.38 1.22 -2.03
N GLU A 543 -2.73 0.33 -1.29
CA GLU A 543 -2.54 0.34 0.15
C GLU A 543 -1.08 0.00 0.53
N TRP A 544 -0.82 -0.35 1.82
CA TRP A 544 0.53 -0.58 2.30
C TRP A 544 1.11 -1.92 1.87
N ILE A 545 0.36 -3.03 2.02
CA ILE A 545 0.90 -4.39 1.89
C ILE A 545 -0.01 -5.32 1.10
N ASP A 546 0.55 -6.12 0.21
CA ASP A 546 -0.15 -7.24 -0.44
C ASP A 546 -0.62 -8.27 0.61
N HIS A 547 -1.89 -8.69 0.58
CA HIS A 547 -2.41 -9.68 1.50
C HIS A 547 -2.30 -11.12 0.98
N GLY A 548 -1.23 -11.47 0.31
CA GLY A 548 -0.95 -12.84 -0.10
C GLY A 548 -0.72 -13.77 1.11
N ILE A 549 -1.25 -14.99 1.06
CA ILE A 549 -1.03 -16.03 2.09
C ILE A 549 0.10 -16.94 1.64
N ASP A 550 1.13 -17.12 2.47
CA ASP A 550 2.25 -18.00 2.17
C ASP A 550 1.82 -19.49 2.22
N THR A 551 1.98 -20.17 1.11
CA THR A 551 1.67 -21.60 0.97
C THR A 551 2.93 -22.47 0.99
N GLY A 552 4.11 -21.89 1.19
CA GLY A 552 5.41 -22.55 1.04
C GLY A 552 5.82 -22.79 -0.43
N ARG A 553 4.92 -22.51 -1.40
CA ARG A 553 5.21 -22.51 -2.85
C ARG A 553 5.28 -21.10 -3.41
N GLY A 554 4.73 -20.16 -2.70
CA GLY A 554 4.54 -18.75 -3.02
C GLY A 554 3.25 -18.24 -2.40
N TYR A 555 2.88 -17.01 -2.72
CA TYR A 555 1.73 -16.32 -2.13
C TYR A 555 0.45 -16.63 -2.90
N ALA A 556 -0.55 -17.17 -2.17
CA ALA A 556 -1.90 -17.45 -2.66
C ALA A 556 -2.81 -16.24 -2.46
N TYR A 557 -3.86 -16.15 -3.27
CA TYR A 557 -4.88 -15.11 -3.23
C TYR A 557 -6.30 -15.71 -3.39
N GLY A 558 -7.32 -14.88 -3.48
CA GLY A 558 -8.72 -15.31 -3.55
C GLY A 558 -9.00 -16.32 -4.67
N GLY A 559 -9.70 -17.41 -4.35
CA GLY A 559 -9.98 -18.55 -5.22
C GLY A 559 -9.03 -19.73 -5.08
N ASP A 560 -7.85 -19.52 -4.48
CA ASP A 560 -6.85 -20.58 -4.35
C ASP A 560 -7.20 -21.62 -3.27
N PHE A 561 -8.08 -21.26 -2.36
CA PHE A 561 -8.50 -22.14 -1.28
C PHE A 561 -9.80 -22.90 -1.57
N GLY A 562 -10.36 -22.72 -2.78
CA GLY A 562 -11.53 -23.44 -3.28
C GLY A 562 -12.87 -22.76 -2.97
N GLU A 563 -12.84 -21.53 -2.51
CA GLU A 563 -14.03 -20.70 -2.36
C GLU A 563 -14.69 -20.42 -3.73
N VAL A 564 -16.01 -20.48 -3.77
CA VAL A 564 -16.80 -20.33 -5.00
C VAL A 564 -16.95 -18.86 -5.39
N LEU A 565 -17.08 -17.98 -4.38
CA LEU A 565 -17.15 -16.53 -4.55
C LEU A 565 -15.80 -15.95 -4.11
N HIS A 566 -15.15 -15.21 -4.99
CA HIS A 566 -13.87 -14.60 -4.70
C HIS A 566 -13.52 -13.49 -5.70
N ASP A 567 -12.75 -12.51 -5.29
CA ASP A 567 -12.25 -11.40 -6.12
C ASP A 567 -10.77 -11.56 -6.54
N ARG A 568 -10.26 -12.80 -6.49
CA ARG A 568 -8.93 -13.19 -6.97
C ARG A 568 -7.81 -12.42 -6.27
N ASN A 569 -6.83 -11.91 -7.06
CA ASN A 569 -5.68 -11.17 -6.57
C ASN A 569 -5.97 -9.69 -6.30
N PHE A 570 -7.23 -9.28 -6.20
CA PHE A 570 -7.56 -7.88 -5.88
C PHE A 570 -7.07 -7.47 -4.50
N VAL A 571 -6.88 -8.42 -3.60
CA VAL A 571 -6.28 -8.29 -2.26
C VAL A 571 -4.75 -8.09 -2.28
N CYS A 572 -4.10 -8.13 -3.46
CA CYS A 572 -2.67 -7.92 -3.63
C CYS A 572 -2.43 -6.56 -4.29
N ASP A 573 -2.58 -5.51 -3.53
CA ASP A 573 -2.61 -4.12 -3.96
C ASP A 573 -1.72 -3.20 -3.09
N GLY A 574 -0.68 -3.81 -2.50
CA GLY A 574 0.26 -3.17 -1.61
C GLY A 574 1.46 -2.51 -2.28
N LEU A 575 1.97 -1.45 -1.64
CA LEU A 575 3.29 -0.86 -1.94
C LEU A 575 4.45 -1.77 -1.52
N VAL A 576 4.19 -2.75 -0.68
CA VAL A 576 5.15 -3.81 -0.34
C VAL A 576 4.56 -5.18 -0.64
N MET A 577 5.43 -6.12 -1.00
CA MET A 577 5.07 -7.52 -1.18
C MET A 577 4.61 -8.13 0.17
N PRO A 578 3.98 -9.33 0.18
CA PRO A 578 3.51 -9.93 1.43
C PRO A 578 4.60 -10.13 2.50
N ASP A 579 5.86 -10.31 2.09
CA ASP A 579 7.04 -10.43 2.97
C ASP A 579 7.67 -9.08 3.35
N ARG A 580 7.03 -7.97 3.04
CA ARG A 580 7.50 -6.60 3.25
C ARG A 580 8.69 -6.18 2.38
N THR A 581 9.00 -6.94 1.32
CA THR A 581 9.94 -6.47 0.30
C THR A 581 9.35 -5.25 -0.43
N PRO A 582 10.08 -4.12 -0.52
CA PRO A 582 9.61 -2.94 -1.24
C PRO A 582 9.30 -3.23 -2.70
N SER A 583 8.12 -2.84 -3.17
CA SER A 583 7.77 -2.89 -4.59
C SER A 583 8.44 -1.74 -5.36
N PRO A 584 8.54 -1.81 -6.69
CA PRO A 584 8.91 -0.66 -7.51
C PRO A 584 8.03 0.57 -7.26
N GLY A 585 6.76 0.36 -6.95
CA GLY A 585 5.81 1.43 -6.58
C GLY A 585 6.21 2.18 -5.31
N LEU A 586 6.69 1.47 -4.27
CA LEU A 586 7.20 2.12 -3.05
C LEU A 586 8.49 2.91 -3.33
N MET A 587 9.35 2.40 -4.21
CA MET A 587 10.57 3.12 -4.60
C MET A 587 10.21 4.42 -5.37
N GLU A 588 9.23 4.36 -6.25
CA GLU A 588 8.70 5.54 -6.96
C GLU A 588 8.04 6.53 -6.01
N PHE A 589 7.26 6.05 -5.02
CA PHE A 589 6.72 6.89 -3.94
C PHE A 589 7.84 7.65 -3.21
N THR A 590 8.92 6.96 -2.84
CA THR A 590 10.07 7.58 -2.17
C THR A 590 10.68 8.72 -2.97
N ALA A 591 10.86 8.49 -4.26
CA ALA A 591 11.48 9.46 -5.16
C ALA A 591 10.58 10.66 -5.46
N THR A 592 9.26 10.42 -5.57
CA THR A 592 8.29 11.46 -5.94
C THR A 592 7.69 12.17 -4.73
N MET A 593 7.29 11.43 -3.69
CA MET A 593 6.54 11.94 -2.53
C MET A 593 7.36 12.02 -1.24
N GLY A 594 8.64 11.61 -1.25
CA GLY A 594 9.51 11.67 -0.08
C GLY A 594 9.69 13.08 0.49
N ALA A 595 10.14 13.15 1.74
CA ALA A 595 10.34 14.39 2.48
C ALA A 595 11.37 15.36 1.86
N VAL A 596 12.30 14.84 1.05
CA VAL A 596 13.33 15.61 0.34
C VAL A 596 13.27 15.27 -1.13
N ARG A 597 13.10 16.28 -1.98
CA ARG A 597 13.21 16.11 -3.43
C ARG A 597 14.53 16.68 -3.92
N ILE A 598 15.22 15.91 -4.74
CA ILE A 598 16.43 16.33 -5.43
C ILE A 598 16.14 16.29 -6.94
N GLU A 599 16.48 17.37 -7.64
CA GLU A 599 16.41 17.46 -9.09
C GLU A 599 17.79 17.75 -9.65
N VAL A 600 18.20 17.02 -10.70
CA VAL A 600 19.50 17.17 -11.34
C VAL A 600 19.29 17.37 -12.84
N ASP A 601 19.50 18.61 -13.29
CA ASP A 601 19.61 18.94 -14.72
C ASP A 601 21.08 19.07 -15.09
N GLY A 602 21.65 17.98 -15.60
CA GLY A 602 23.07 17.94 -15.96
C GLY A 602 23.48 18.99 -17.01
N SER A 603 22.58 19.40 -17.90
CA SER A 603 22.81 20.41 -18.93
C SER A 603 23.04 21.82 -18.37
N ARG A 604 22.51 22.10 -17.17
CA ARG A 604 22.57 23.39 -16.48
C ARG A 604 23.70 23.49 -15.46
N LEU A 605 24.41 22.42 -15.16
CA LEU A 605 25.48 22.42 -14.14
C LEU A 605 26.54 23.47 -14.42
N ARG A 606 26.93 23.67 -15.69
CA ARG A 606 27.89 24.71 -16.06
C ARG A 606 27.37 26.14 -15.89
N ALA A 607 26.05 26.32 -15.86
CA ALA A 607 25.41 27.61 -15.58
C ALA A 607 25.37 27.94 -14.08
N GLY A 608 25.62 26.96 -13.23
CA GLY A 608 25.66 27.12 -11.79
C GLY A 608 24.33 26.85 -11.07
N ASP A 609 23.33 26.30 -11.76
CA ASP A 609 21.96 26.10 -11.28
C ASP A 609 21.34 24.74 -11.69
N GLY A 610 22.18 23.72 -11.89
CA GLY A 610 21.76 22.41 -12.35
C GLY A 610 21.30 21.44 -11.25
N ILE A 611 21.38 21.77 -9.98
CA ILE A 611 20.91 20.96 -8.87
C ILE A 611 19.92 21.78 -8.06
N THR A 612 18.75 21.22 -7.82
CA THR A 612 17.75 21.80 -6.90
C THR A 612 17.45 20.80 -5.79
N VAL A 613 17.47 21.26 -4.53
CA VAL A 613 17.03 20.49 -3.36
C VAL A 613 15.83 21.20 -2.77
N ILE A 614 14.76 20.48 -2.54
CA ILE A 614 13.50 20.99 -1.99
C ILE A 614 13.23 20.28 -0.68
N ASN A 615 13.09 21.06 0.39
CA ASN A 615 12.62 20.56 1.67
C ASN A 615 11.09 20.53 1.66
N ARG A 616 10.50 19.34 1.76
CA ARG A 616 9.07 19.11 1.80
C ARG A 616 8.54 18.78 3.19
N LEU A 617 9.38 18.86 4.21
CA LEU A 617 8.94 18.77 5.59
C LEU A 617 8.04 19.95 5.94
N ASP A 618 7.14 19.73 6.91
CA ASP A 618 6.19 20.76 7.35
C ASP A 618 6.74 21.56 8.55
N PHE A 619 7.71 21.01 9.29
CA PHE A 619 8.23 21.60 10.54
C PHE A 619 9.77 21.71 10.54
N ALA A 620 10.47 20.63 10.19
CA ALA A 620 11.91 20.53 10.36
C ALA A 620 12.68 21.11 9.17
N ASP A 621 13.92 21.56 9.43
CA ASP A 621 14.89 21.86 8.39
C ASP A 621 15.68 20.59 7.98
N LEU A 622 16.62 20.73 7.04
CA LEU A 622 17.42 19.61 6.53
C LEU A 622 18.81 19.51 7.22
N SER A 623 18.99 20.03 8.42
CA SER A 623 20.27 19.96 9.14
C SER A 623 20.72 18.55 9.51
N ASP A 624 19.75 17.61 9.60
CA ASP A 624 20.01 16.20 9.90
C ASP A 624 20.47 15.38 8.69
N LEU A 625 20.63 16.04 7.52
CA LEU A 625 21.03 15.40 6.27
C LEU A 625 22.34 15.96 5.73
N GLU A 626 23.19 15.06 5.24
CA GLU A 626 24.35 15.38 4.41
C GLU A 626 24.02 15.13 2.93
N PHE A 627 24.38 16.08 2.07
CA PHE A 627 24.14 15.98 0.63
C PHE A 627 25.47 15.69 -0.09
N VAL A 628 25.61 14.44 -0.55
CA VAL A 628 26.80 13.96 -1.24
C VAL A 628 26.54 13.93 -2.74
N TRP A 629 27.50 14.45 -3.52
CA TRP A 629 27.45 14.34 -4.98
C TRP A 629 28.61 13.51 -5.51
N GLN A 630 28.37 12.85 -6.62
CA GLN A 630 29.37 12.09 -7.37
C GLN A 630 29.26 12.39 -8.85
N LEU A 631 30.39 12.60 -9.50
CA LEU A 631 30.50 12.63 -10.96
C LEU A 631 30.96 11.24 -11.40
N VAL A 632 30.14 10.59 -12.21
CA VAL A 632 30.33 9.20 -12.64
C VAL A 632 30.44 9.13 -14.16
N ASP A 633 31.51 8.58 -14.70
CA ASP A 633 31.70 8.34 -16.12
C ASP A 633 31.65 6.84 -16.40
N ASP A 634 30.65 6.40 -17.13
CA ASP A 634 30.39 4.99 -17.48
C ASP A 634 30.50 4.02 -16.28
N GLY A 635 29.91 4.39 -15.14
CA GLY A 635 29.89 3.60 -13.91
C GLY A 635 31.13 3.78 -13.02
N LYS A 636 32.11 4.63 -13.39
CA LYS A 636 33.28 4.92 -12.59
C LYS A 636 33.21 6.33 -12.00
N VAL A 637 33.28 6.43 -10.66
CA VAL A 637 33.39 7.73 -9.97
C VAL A 637 34.68 8.42 -10.37
N THR A 638 34.59 9.63 -10.89
CA THR A 638 35.71 10.47 -11.34
C THR A 638 35.95 11.64 -10.40
N ASP A 639 34.92 12.12 -9.72
CA ASP A 639 34.98 13.17 -8.73
C ASP A 639 33.85 13.05 -7.73
N GLU A 640 33.96 13.54 -6.52
CA GLU A 640 32.93 13.52 -5.48
C GLU A 640 33.11 14.64 -4.45
N GLY A 641 32.03 14.96 -3.74
CA GLY A 641 32.07 15.97 -2.68
C GLY A 641 30.79 16.13 -1.94
N VAL A 642 30.68 17.13 -1.11
CA VAL A 642 29.51 17.47 -0.31
C VAL A 642 28.96 18.81 -0.79
N LEU A 643 27.65 18.93 -0.90
CA LEU A 643 26.95 20.20 -1.14
C LEU A 643 26.70 20.91 0.19
N ASP A 644 27.13 22.14 0.30
CA ASP A 644 26.85 22.99 1.45
C ASP A 644 25.47 23.64 1.26
N ILE A 645 24.44 22.95 1.72
CA ILE A 645 23.04 23.42 1.65
C ILE A 645 22.66 24.17 2.92
N GLY A 646 23.35 23.90 4.04
CA GLY A 646 23.02 24.43 5.36
C GLY A 646 21.67 23.89 5.90
N ALA A 647 21.14 24.54 6.93
CA ALA A 647 19.84 24.23 7.51
C ALA A 647 18.73 24.81 6.61
N LEU A 648 18.38 24.12 5.54
CA LEU A 648 17.31 24.53 4.62
C LEU A 648 15.95 24.38 5.31
N PRO A 649 15.23 25.48 5.60
CA PRO A 649 13.96 25.41 6.32
C PRO A 649 12.88 24.65 5.55
N ALA A 650 11.82 24.22 6.29
CA ALA A 650 10.62 23.63 5.73
C ALA A 650 10.07 24.46 4.55
N HIS A 651 9.63 23.77 3.49
CA HIS A 651 9.06 24.37 2.27
C HIS A 651 9.98 25.32 1.51
N GLN A 652 11.30 25.30 1.78
CA GLN A 652 12.26 26.10 1.03
C GLN A 652 13.04 25.22 0.04
N SER A 653 13.60 25.88 -0.98
CA SER A 653 14.48 25.23 -1.94
C SER A 653 15.87 25.88 -1.97
N TRP A 654 16.85 25.06 -2.24
CA TRP A 654 18.22 25.46 -2.54
C TRP A 654 18.56 25.11 -3.98
N THR A 655 19.29 25.97 -4.67
CA THR A 655 19.74 25.70 -6.03
C THR A 655 21.25 25.97 -6.13
N GLY A 656 21.94 25.08 -6.82
CA GLY A 656 23.39 25.18 -6.96
C GLY A 656 23.95 24.26 -8.05
N SER A 657 25.23 23.98 -7.98
CA SER A 657 25.95 23.18 -8.97
C SER A 657 27.18 22.51 -8.34
N VAL A 658 27.75 21.60 -9.13
CA VAL A 658 29.02 20.91 -8.83
C VAL A 658 30.04 21.21 -9.93
N PRO A 659 31.34 21.03 -9.67
CA PRO A 659 32.36 21.16 -10.69
C PRO A 659 32.11 20.22 -11.86
N VAL A 660 32.18 20.74 -13.08
CA VAL A 660 32.03 19.97 -14.33
C VAL A 660 33.34 20.04 -15.10
N PRO A 661 33.91 18.91 -15.52
CA PRO A 661 35.14 18.90 -16.32
C PRO A 661 34.95 19.54 -17.70
N ASP A 662 36.04 19.96 -18.32
CA ASP A 662 36.01 20.56 -19.67
C ASP A 662 35.59 19.53 -20.71
N GLU A 663 36.10 18.30 -20.59
CA GLU A 663 35.74 17.17 -21.46
C GLU A 663 34.67 16.32 -20.77
N ILE A 664 33.54 16.12 -21.45
CA ILE A 664 32.41 15.30 -21.00
C ILE A 664 32.11 14.21 -22.02
N SER A 665 31.89 13.00 -21.55
CA SER A 665 31.39 11.89 -22.34
C SER A 665 29.85 11.88 -22.38
N ASP A 666 29.27 11.17 -23.32
CA ASP A 666 27.83 10.93 -23.42
C ASP A 666 27.29 9.99 -22.33
N ARG A 667 28.17 9.46 -21.46
CA ARG A 667 27.85 8.59 -20.33
C ARG A 667 28.22 9.18 -18.96
N MET A 668 28.51 10.47 -18.95
CA MET A 668 28.82 11.17 -17.71
C MET A 668 27.57 11.63 -17.02
N VAL A 669 27.46 11.26 -15.75
CA VAL A 669 26.29 11.46 -14.87
C VAL A 669 26.70 12.17 -13.61
N VAL A 670 25.89 13.10 -13.13
CA VAL A 670 25.95 13.57 -11.74
C VAL A 670 24.89 12.83 -10.94
N VAL A 671 25.31 12.26 -9.81
CA VAL A 671 24.43 11.63 -8.81
C VAL A 671 24.49 12.47 -7.55
N VAL A 672 23.33 12.74 -6.95
CA VAL A 672 23.22 13.45 -5.67
C VAL A 672 22.39 12.60 -4.73
N GLU A 673 22.88 12.44 -3.49
CA GLU A 673 22.21 11.68 -2.44
C GLU A 673 22.07 12.54 -1.18
N ALA A 674 20.92 12.46 -0.52
CA ALA A 674 20.70 12.95 0.83
C ALA A 674 20.85 11.77 1.80
N ARG A 675 21.70 11.90 2.81
CA ARG A 675 22.04 10.84 3.77
C ARG A 675 21.81 11.31 5.19
N LEU A 676 21.27 10.45 6.05
CA LEU A 676 21.20 10.72 7.50
C LEU A 676 22.58 10.92 8.09
N VAL A 677 22.74 11.97 8.90
CA VAL A 677 24.00 12.27 9.62
C VAL A 677 24.13 11.43 10.89
N GLU A 678 23.02 11.18 11.59
CA GLU A 678 22.96 10.45 12.85
C GLU A 678 22.01 9.26 12.78
N ASP A 679 22.15 8.34 13.74
CA ASP A 679 21.20 7.22 13.89
C ASP A 679 19.85 7.76 14.36
N THR A 680 18.77 7.19 13.78
CA THR A 680 17.39 7.40 14.20
C THR A 680 16.82 6.08 14.73
N ILE A 681 15.60 6.09 15.31
CA ILE A 681 14.95 4.86 15.76
C ILE A 681 14.54 3.94 14.58
N TRP A 682 14.54 4.44 13.34
CA TRP A 682 14.10 3.74 12.14
C TRP A 682 15.21 3.47 11.11
N ALA A 683 16.39 4.08 11.25
CA ALA A 683 17.53 3.86 10.36
C ALA A 683 18.86 4.29 10.99
N GLN A 684 19.95 3.70 10.51
CA GLN A 684 21.31 4.06 10.88
C GLN A 684 21.81 5.28 10.07
N ALA A 685 22.77 6.00 10.62
CA ALA A 685 23.52 7.05 9.93
C ALA A 685 24.08 6.56 8.58
N GLY A 686 24.11 7.45 7.60
CA GLY A 686 24.50 7.11 6.22
C GLY A 686 23.39 6.53 5.35
N ARG A 687 22.20 6.25 5.90
CA ARG A 687 21.05 5.83 5.10
C ARG A 687 20.69 6.92 4.08
N VAL A 688 20.61 6.53 2.80
CA VAL A 688 20.13 7.41 1.72
C VAL A 688 18.59 7.52 1.83
N VAL A 689 18.10 8.75 1.98
CA VAL A 689 16.67 9.07 2.08
C VAL A 689 16.12 9.70 0.80
N ALA A 690 16.98 10.28 -0.02
CA ALA A 690 16.64 10.75 -1.36
C ALA A 690 17.83 10.61 -2.29
N ARG A 691 17.58 10.34 -3.56
CA ARG A 691 18.60 10.22 -4.59
C ARG A 691 18.07 10.69 -5.92
N ALA A 692 18.91 11.40 -6.69
CA ALA A 692 18.61 11.76 -8.06
C ALA A 692 19.89 11.76 -8.90
N SER A 693 19.72 11.71 -10.21
CA SER A 693 20.84 11.78 -11.16
C SER A 693 20.45 12.51 -12.44
N GLY A 694 21.45 13.09 -13.09
CA GLY A 694 21.28 13.74 -14.38
C GLY A 694 22.45 13.51 -15.31
N LEU A 695 22.17 13.24 -16.59
CA LEU A 695 23.17 13.18 -17.66
C LEU A 695 23.67 14.58 -17.97
N LEU A 696 24.99 14.72 -18.15
CA LEU A 696 25.57 15.99 -18.59
C LEU A 696 25.21 16.31 -20.04
N ILE A 697 24.95 15.28 -20.84
CA ILE A 697 24.43 15.37 -22.19
C ILE A 697 23.08 14.64 -22.22
N PRO A 698 21.95 15.34 -21.97
CA PRO A 698 20.64 14.70 -21.76
C PRO A 698 19.96 14.25 -23.06
N GLU A 699 20.47 14.66 -24.21
CA GLU A 699 19.91 14.27 -25.51
C GLU A 699 20.84 13.28 -26.22
N PRO A 700 20.30 12.25 -26.86
CA PRO A 700 21.10 11.32 -27.64
C PRO A 700 21.81 12.06 -28.79
N LEU A 701 23.13 11.92 -28.84
CA LEU A 701 23.90 12.48 -29.96
C LEU A 701 23.61 11.63 -31.18
N PRO A 702 23.17 12.25 -32.29
CA PRO A 702 23.00 11.53 -33.55
C PRO A 702 24.34 10.88 -33.94
N ARG A 703 24.38 9.58 -34.05
CA ARG A 703 25.51 8.85 -34.56
C ARG A 703 25.29 8.64 -36.05
N PRO A 704 26.26 8.98 -36.95
CA PRO A 704 26.10 8.65 -38.33
C PRO A 704 26.05 7.14 -38.50
N CYS A 705 25.15 6.68 -39.39
CA CYS A 705 25.09 5.26 -39.73
C CYS A 705 26.50 4.75 -40.09
N PRO A 706 27.02 3.68 -39.46
CA PRO A 706 28.35 3.18 -39.72
C PRO A 706 28.51 2.77 -41.18
N PRO A 707 29.72 2.93 -41.79
CA PRO A 707 29.95 2.49 -43.17
C PRO A 707 29.83 0.97 -43.26
N ALA A 708 29.32 0.51 -44.41
CA ALA A 708 29.14 -0.93 -44.64
C ALA A 708 30.51 -1.65 -44.65
N SER A 709 30.57 -2.77 -43.94
CA SER A 709 31.75 -3.67 -43.93
C SER A 709 31.65 -4.77 -44.98
N SER A 710 30.45 -5.10 -45.39
CA SER A 710 30.18 -6.09 -46.46
C SER A 710 28.80 -5.88 -47.05
N TYR A 711 28.56 -6.51 -48.21
CA TYR A 711 27.31 -6.39 -48.96
C TYR A 711 26.43 -7.61 -48.77
N PRO A 712 25.07 -7.45 -48.86
CA PRO A 712 24.16 -8.59 -48.89
C PRO A 712 24.49 -9.55 -50.04
N ARG A 713 24.47 -10.84 -49.80
CA ARG A 713 24.62 -11.87 -50.82
C ARG A 713 23.67 -13.02 -50.59
N ARG A 714 23.19 -13.62 -51.68
CA ARG A 714 22.39 -14.85 -51.55
C ARG A 714 23.28 -16.06 -51.22
N ASP A 715 22.78 -16.89 -50.33
CA ASP A 715 23.36 -18.14 -49.91
C ASP A 715 22.27 -19.22 -49.92
N GLY A 716 22.24 -20.03 -51.00
CA GLY A 716 21.17 -21.00 -51.17
C GLY A 716 19.77 -20.36 -51.24
N SER A 717 18.92 -20.63 -50.26
CA SER A 717 17.56 -20.08 -50.18
C SER A 717 17.45 -18.84 -49.30
N GLY A 718 18.57 -18.38 -48.71
CA GLY A 718 18.59 -17.23 -47.79
C GLY A 718 19.56 -16.12 -48.21
N TRP A 719 19.99 -15.33 -47.23
CA TRP A 719 20.92 -14.22 -47.38
C TRP A 719 22.01 -14.28 -46.30
N VAL A 720 23.19 -13.78 -46.62
CA VAL A 720 24.29 -13.54 -45.68
C VAL A 720 24.68 -12.07 -45.76
N LEU A 721 24.86 -11.43 -44.62
CA LEU A 721 25.25 -10.02 -44.49
C LEU A 721 26.19 -9.90 -43.25
N GLY A 722 27.50 -9.79 -43.49
CA GLY A 722 28.49 -9.83 -42.43
C GLY A 722 28.36 -11.08 -41.57
N PRO A 723 28.25 -10.97 -40.23
CA PRO A 723 28.09 -12.07 -39.31
C PRO A 723 26.68 -12.67 -39.29
N ALA A 724 25.72 -12.09 -40.02
CA ALA A 724 24.30 -12.41 -39.95
C ALA A 724 23.85 -13.31 -41.10
N ARG A 725 22.98 -14.30 -40.81
CA ARG A 725 22.27 -15.12 -41.78
C ARG A 725 20.75 -14.84 -41.67
N PHE A 726 20.15 -14.68 -42.85
CA PHE A 726 18.72 -14.46 -43.00
C PHE A 726 18.10 -15.58 -43.83
N ASP A 727 16.90 -15.97 -43.50
CA ASP A 727 16.16 -16.95 -44.29
C ASP A 727 15.67 -16.32 -45.62
N ARG A 728 14.98 -17.08 -46.45
CA ARG A 728 14.45 -16.61 -47.76
C ARG A 728 13.41 -15.49 -47.61
N ARG A 729 12.86 -15.29 -46.43
CA ARG A 729 11.89 -14.23 -46.12
C ARG A 729 12.56 -13.01 -45.48
N GLY A 730 13.89 -13.00 -45.42
CA GLY A 730 14.65 -11.91 -44.83
C GLY A 730 14.57 -11.85 -43.29
N ARG A 731 14.21 -12.93 -42.65
CA ARG A 731 14.21 -13.00 -41.19
C ARG A 731 15.63 -13.38 -40.73
N LEU A 732 16.17 -12.61 -39.80
CA LEU A 732 17.45 -12.88 -39.14
C LEU A 732 17.30 -14.15 -38.30
N VAL A 733 18.05 -15.22 -38.62
CA VAL A 733 17.94 -16.55 -37.99
C VAL A 733 19.21 -16.98 -37.30
N GLU A 734 20.34 -16.31 -37.57
CA GLU A 734 21.63 -16.60 -36.97
C GLU A 734 22.48 -15.32 -36.94
N LEU A 735 23.18 -15.12 -35.84
CA LEU A 735 24.13 -14.02 -35.69
C LEU A 735 25.44 -14.59 -35.10
N GLY A 736 26.55 -14.50 -35.86
CA GLY A 736 27.85 -14.98 -35.45
C GLY A 736 27.94 -16.49 -35.16
N GLY A 737 27.14 -17.31 -35.84
CA GLY A 737 27.07 -18.74 -35.58
C GLY A 737 26.04 -19.17 -34.52
N ASN A 738 25.48 -18.20 -33.78
CA ASN A 738 24.45 -18.49 -32.79
C ASN A 738 23.06 -18.40 -33.43
N GLY A 739 22.27 -19.47 -33.29
CA GLY A 739 20.88 -19.51 -33.73
C GLY A 739 20.03 -18.62 -32.81
N ILE A 740 19.15 -17.83 -33.42
CA ILE A 740 18.23 -16.92 -32.70
C ILE A 740 16.80 -17.11 -33.20
N VAL A 741 15.82 -16.82 -32.35
CA VAL A 741 14.45 -16.63 -32.79
C VAL A 741 14.38 -15.24 -33.44
N ALA A 742 13.98 -15.22 -34.69
CA ALA A 742 14.03 -14.00 -35.52
C ALA A 742 13.28 -12.83 -34.84
N PRO A 743 13.84 -11.62 -34.85
CA PRO A 743 13.18 -10.44 -34.35
C PRO A 743 11.87 -10.17 -35.10
N VAL A 744 10.84 -9.83 -34.35
CA VAL A 744 9.51 -9.46 -34.85
C VAL A 744 9.02 -8.19 -34.19
N LEU A 745 8.18 -7.43 -34.92
CA LEU A 745 7.47 -6.30 -34.31
C LEU A 745 6.54 -6.82 -33.23
N ASP A 746 6.57 -6.20 -32.06
CA ASP A 746 5.70 -6.50 -30.92
C ASP A 746 4.92 -5.26 -30.49
N LEU A 747 3.62 -5.44 -30.25
CA LEU A 747 2.68 -4.39 -29.80
C LEU A 747 2.04 -4.76 -28.46
N PHE A 748 2.35 -5.94 -27.92
CA PHE A 748 1.72 -6.49 -26.75
C PHE A 748 2.73 -6.60 -25.60
N ARG A 749 2.36 -6.08 -24.40
CA ARG A 749 3.02 -6.42 -23.16
C ARG A 749 2.19 -7.45 -22.40
N ALA A 750 2.79 -8.21 -21.48
CA ALA A 750 2.01 -8.99 -20.54
C ALA A 750 1.09 -8.05 -19.75
N LEU A 751 -0.17 -8.44 -19.61
CA LEU A 751 -1.16 -7.56 -18.97
C LEU A 751 -0.80 -7.39 -17.49
N ILE A 752 -0.70 -6.13 -17.07
CA ILE A 752 -0.65 -5.77 -15.64
C ILE A 752 -2.07 -5.72 -15.07
N ASP A 753 -2.21 -5.67 -13.77
CA ASP A 753 -3.52 -5.61 -13.12
C ASP A 753 -4.30 -4.35 -13.54
N ASN A 754 -3.62 -3.23 -13.73
CA ASN A 754 -4.22 -2.01 -14.30
C ASN A 754 -4.75 -2.18 -15.73
N ASP A 755 -4.18 -3.09 -16.54
CA ASP A 755 -4.70 -3.42 -17.87
C ASP A 755 -5.91 -4.37 -17.79
N ARG A 756 -6.00 -5.23 -16.78
CA ARG A 756 -7.05 -6.26 -16.66
C ARG A 756 -8.36 -5.70 -16.20
N ALA A 757 -8.37 -4.57 -15.55
CA ALA A 757 -9.49 -3.89 -14.91
C ALA A 757 -10.30 -4.79 -13.95
N SER A 758 -10.56 -4.31 -12.77
CA SER A 758 -11.52 -4.93 -11.86
C SER A 758 -12.94 -4.88 -12.47
N SER A 759 -13.87 -5.63 -11.90
CA SER A 759 -15.31 -5.55 -12.23
C SER A 759 -15.87 -4.12 -12.07
N LEU A 760 -15.21 -3.28 -11.31
CA LEU A 760 -15.56 -1.87 -11.06
C LEU A 760 -15.02 -0.91 -12.14
N ALA A 761 -13.94 -1.26 -12.84
CA ALA A 761 -13.37 -0.38 -13.86
C ALA A 761 -14.14 -0.46 -15.19
N ARG A 762 -14.67 0.67 -15.64
CA ARG A 762 -15.44 0.78 -16.90
C ARG A 762 -14.58 0.62 -18.16
N ASN A 763 -13.25 0.62 -18.06
CA ASN A 763 -12.31 0.62 -19.18
C ASN A 763 -11.28 -0.50 -19.06
N ASN A 764 -11.60 -1.65 -19.63
CA ASN A 764 -10.67 -2.79 -19.71
C ASN A 764 -9.71 -2.62 -20.89
N ILE A 765 -8.51 -2.06 -20.62
CA ILE A 765 -7.44 -1.84 -21.61
C ILE A 765 -6.98 -3.18 -22.17
N GLY A 766 -6.69 -4.15 -21.30
CA GLY A 766 -6.22 -5.47 -21.68
C GLY A 766 -7.25 -6.27 -22.47
N GLY A 767 -8.52 -6.20 -22.10
CA GLY A 767 -9.62 -6.78 -22.86
C GLY A 767 -9.72 -6.23 -24.27
N SER A 768 -9.52 -4.92 -24.46
CA SER A 768 -9.48 -4.28 -25.76
C SER A 768 -8.26 -4.74 -26.58
N ALA A 769 -7.07 -4.84 -25.98
CA ALA A 769 -5.86 -5.34 -26.61
C ALA A 769 -6.00 -6.80 -27.06
N LEU A 770 -6.54 -7.68 -26.21
CA LEU A 770 -6.79 -9.09 -26.52
C LEU A 770 -7.89 -9.24 -27.59
N ALA A 771 -8.96 -8.46 -27.52
CA ALA A 771 -10.01 -8.45 -28.52
C ALA A 771 -9.49 -7.99 -29.89
N ALA A 772 -8.57 -7.01 -29.90
CA ALA A 772 -7.87 -6.58 -31.10
C ALA A 772 -6.82 -7.59 -31.61
N GLY A 773 -6.49 -8.63 -30.82
CA GLY A 773 -5.55 -9.69 -31.19
C GLY A 773 -4.09 -9.25 -31.16
N LEU A 774 -3.74 -8.27 -30.32
CA LEU A 774 -2.37 -7.76 -30.21
C LEU A 774 -1.41 -8.81 -29.65
N ASP A 775 -1.91 -9.73 -28.84
CA ASP A 775 -1.18 -10.87 -28.25
C ASP A 775 -0.82 -11.97 -29.26
N ARG A 776 -1.31 -11.89 -30.51
CA ARG A 776 -1.18 -12.95 -31.55
C ARG A 776 -1.07 -12.36 -32.94
N LEU A 777 -0.14 -11.43 -33.13
CA LEU A 777 0.12 -10.83 -34.43
C LEU A 777 0.64 -11.86 -35.43
N VAL A 778 0.18 -11.72 -36.67
CA VAL A 778 0.68 -12.49 -37.83
C VAL A 778 1.59 -11.60 -38.65
N HIS A 779 2.86 -12.03 -38.78
CA HIS A 779 3.88 -11.30 -39.54
C HIS A 779 4.02 -11.87 -40.94
N THR A 780 3.95 -11.02 -41.95
CA THR A 780 4.04 -11.39 -43.34
C THR A 780 5.14 -10.60 -44.01
N THR A 781 6.12 -11.25 -44.59
CA THR A 781 7.12 -10.59 -45.45
C THR A 781 6.47 -10.17 -46.76
N VAL A 782 6.51 -8.90 -47.07
CA VAL A 782 6.01 -8.30 -48.32
C VAL A 782 7.07 -8.32 -49.37
N SER A 783 8.29 -7.92 -49.04
CA SER A 783 9.43 -7.94 -49.97
C SER A 783 10.77 -8.08 -49.24
N VAL A 784 11.76 -8.64 -49.97
CA VAL A 784 13.17 -8.67 -49.55
C VAL A 784 13.98 -8.21 -50.78
N ARG A 785 14.78 -7.16 -50.64
CA ARG A 785 15.55 -6.59 -51.71
C ARG A 785 16.91 -6.07 -51.22
N GLU A 786 17.87 -6.05 -52.15
CA GLU A 786 19.15 -5.38 -51.96
C GLU A 786 18.98 -3.91 -52.37
N GLU A 787 19.38 -2.97 -51.53
CA GLU A 787 19.45 -1.54 -51.88
C GLU A 787 20.81 -0.98 -51.47
N GLY A 788 21.73 -0.93 -52.43
CA GLY A 788 23.09 -0.51 -52.19
C GLY A 788 23.80 -1.49 -51.24
N ASP A 789 24.16 -1.01 -50.05
CA ASP A 789 24.86 -1.79 -49.04
C ASP A 789 23.91 -2.52 -48.08
N ASP A 790 22.60 -2.32 -48.25
CA ASP A 790 21.58 -2.75 -47.27
C ASP A 790 20.76 -3.94 -47.79
N LEU A 791 20.34 -4.79 -46.86
CA LEU A 791 19.27 -5.75 -47.06
C LEU A 791 17.98 -5.18 -46.47
N VAL A 792 17.10 -4.76 -47.40
CA VAL A 792 15.82 -4.11 -47.01
C VAL A 792 14.72 -5.14 -47.01
N VAL A 793 14.08 -5.30 -45.83
CA VAL A 793 12.95 -6.23 -45.65
C VAL A 793 11.72 -5.40 -45.29
N LEU A 794 10.64 -5.59 -46.02
CA LEU A 794 9.35 -4.98 -45.73
C LEU A 794 8.43 -6.06 -45.19
N THR A 795 7.88 -5.82 -43.98
CA THR A 795 6.92 -6.72 -43.34
C THR A 795 5.61 -6.02 -43.05
N ARG A 796 4.54 -6.79 -43.00
CA ARG A 796 3.24 -6.37 -42.52
C ARG A 796 2.85 -7.22 -41.30
N SER A 797 2.53 -6.59 -40.19
CA SER A 797 2.08 -7.23 -38.94
C SER A 797 0.64 -6.85 -38.66
N ALA A 798 -0.23 -7.84 -38.44
CA ALA A 798 -1.63 -7.63 -38.16
C ALA A 798 -2.20 -8.80 -37.35
N ALA A 799 -3.26 -8.58 -36.61
CA ALA A 799 -4.04 -9.68 -36.03
C ALA A 799 -4.83 -10.44 -37.12
N ALA A 800 -5.18 -11.68 -36.87
CA ALA A 800 -6.00 -12.47 -37.77
C ALA A 800 -7.35 -11.78 -38.02
N ALA A 801 -7.78 -11.72 -39.27
CA ALA A 801 -9.01 -11.04 -39.74
C ALA A 801 -9.04 -9.50 -39.52
N ALA A 802 -7.99 -8.88 -38.99
CA ALA A 802 -7.91 -7.42 -38.82
C ALA A 802 -7.62 -6.74 -40.16
N ARG A 803 -8.17 -5.54 -40.34
CA ARG A 803 -7.84 -4.64 -41.46
C ARG A 803 -6.66 -3.74 -41.12
N ASP A 804 -6.60 -3.35 -39.87
CA ASP A 804 -5.53 -2.50 -39.33
C ASP A 804 -4.24 -3.29 -39.22
N SER A 805 -3.13 -2.68 -39.52
CA SER A 805 -1.83 -3.33 -39.56
C SER A 805 -0.70 -2.36 -39.34
N MET A 806 0.45 -2.86 -38.92
CA MET A 806 1.71 -2.13 -38.95
C MET A 806 2.52 -2.57 -40.18
N THR A 807 3.03 -1.63 -40.94
CA THR A 807 4.04 -1.85 -41.96
C THR A 807 5.39 -1.54 -41.32
N THR A 808 6.33 -2.48 -41.41
CA THR A 808 7.66 -2.30 -40.83
C THR A 808 8.72 -2.45 -41.91
N THR A 809 9.57 -1.45 -42.06
CA THR A 809 10.76 -1.50 -42.90
C THR A 809 11.97 -1.78 -42.01
N TRP A 810 12.68 -2.84 -42.31
CA TRP A 810 13.91 -3.28 -41.67
C TRP A 810 15.07 -3.06 -42.64
N ASN A 811 15.92 -2.08 -42.37
CA ASN A 811 17.12 -1.81 -43.14
C ASN A 811 18.33 -2.41 -42.40
N TRP A 812 18.85 -3.51 -42.90
CA TRP A 812 19.98 -4.19 -42.32
C TRP A 812 21.26 -3.90 -43.05
N ARG A 813 22.33 -3.49 -42.36
CA ARG A 813 23.67 -3.22 -42.88
C ARG A 813 24.72 -3.95 -42.06
N ALA A 814 25.66 -4.62 -42.73
CA ALA A 814 26.83 -5.14 -42.04
C ALA A 814 27.79 -3.99 -41.71
N VAL A 815 28.25 -3.92 -40.50
CA VAL A 815 29.12 -2.82 -40.01
C VAL A 815 30.32 -3.37 -39.25
N GLN A 816 31.36 -2.55 -39.16
CA GLN A 816 32.38 -2.72 -38.14
C GLN A 816 31.91 -1.96 -36.91
N ALA A 817 31.59 -2.67 -35.86
CA ALA A 817 31.21 -2.08 -34.58
C ALA A 817 32.47 -1.56 -33.83
N ASP A 818 32.24 -0.93 -32.69
CA ASP A 818 33.30 -0.46 -31.82
C ASP A 818 34.25 -1.60 -31.45
N GLU A 819 35.53 -1.27 -31.20
CA GLU A 819 36.62 -2.22 -30.91
C GLU A 819 36.96 -3.21 -32.03
N GLY A 820 36.42 -2.98 -33.26
CA GLY A 820 36.73 -3.78 -34.43
C GLY A 820 35.97 -5.09 -34.54
N SER A 821 34.94 -5.32 -33.72
CA SER A 821 34.03 -6.45 -33.82
C SER A 821 33.14 -6.34 -35.08
N GLU A 822 32.76 -7.46 -35.68
CA GLU A 822 31.76 -7.48 -36.74
C GLU A 822 30.36 -7.39 -36.15
N GLY A 823 29.50 -6.57 -36.79
CA GLY A 823 28.12 -6.37 -36.34
C GLY A 823 27.17 -6.12 -37.49
N ILE A 824 25.91 -5.97 -37.15
CA ILE A 824 24.85 -5.50 -38.05
C ILE A 824 24.17 -4.27 -37.46
N HIS A 825 23.93 -3.30 -38.32
CA HIS A 825 23.15 -2.12 -38.02
C HIS A 825 21.73 -2.32 -38.52
N LEU A 826 20.75 -1.91 -37.72
CA LEU A 826 19.33 -1.92 -38.05
C LEU A 826 18.75 -0.51 -37.96
N ASP A 827 18.26 0.01 -39.08
CA ASP A 827 17.30 1.10 -39.08
C ASP A 827 15.90 0.51 -39.26
N LEU A 828 15.08 0.69 -38.26
CA LEU A 828 13.70 0.21 -38.21
C LEU A 828 12.75 1.39 -38.36
N HIS A 829 11.81 1.29 -39.31
CA HIS A 829 10.70 2.24 -39.46
C HIS A 829 9.37 1.50 -39.37
N VAL A 830 8.51 1.91 -38.42
CA VAL A 830 7.17 1.33 -38.20
C VAL A 830 6.12 2.37 -38.58
N GLU A 831 5.21 2.01 -39.49
CA GLU A 831 4.12 2.86 -39.95
C GLU A 831 2.77 2.19 -39.75
N PRO A 832 1.86 2.76 -38.94
CA PRO A 832 0.50 2.23 -38.77
C PRO A 832 -0.35 2.43 -40.02
N GLN A 833 -1.16 1.42 -40.35
CA GLN A 833 -2.12 1.42 -41.43
C GLN A 833 -3.51 1.14 -40.92
N GLY A 834 -4.50 1.96 -41.28
CA GLY A 834 -5.88 1.80 -40.82
C GLY A 834 -6.22 2.68 -39.65
N HIS A 835 -7.20 2.25 -38.83
CA HIS A 835 -7.69 2.98 -37.66
C HIS A 835 -7.43 2.21 -36.39
N TRP A 836 -6.57 2.77 -35.53
CA TRP A 836 -6.12 2.15 -34.28
C TRP A 836 -6.73 2.85 -33.04
N PRO A 837 -7.94 2.49 -32.62
CA PRO A 837 -8.55 3.09 -31.43
C PRO A 837 -8.01 2.51 -30.11
N THR A 838 -7.33 1.35 -30.18
CA THR A 838 -6.86 0.61 -29.00
C THR A 838 -5.51 1.15 -28.53
N MET A 839 -5.34 1.30 -27.23
CA MET A 839 -4.04 1.53 -26.62
C MET A 839 -3.14 0.31 -26.83
N LEU A 840 -1.87 0.57 -27.10
CA LEU A 840 -0.84 -0.46 -27.32
C LEU A 840 -0.05 -0.68 -26.01
N GLY A 841 0.42 -1.91 -25.78
CA GLY A 841 1.33 -2.21 -24.70
C GLY A 841 2.76 -1.71 -24.96
N ARG A 842 3.18 -1.75 -26.23
CA ARG A 842 4.49 -1.28 -26.71
C ARG A 842 4.48 -1.04 -28.22
N ILE A 843 5.51 -0.38 -28.72
CA ILE A 843 5.95 -0.44 -30.13
C ILE A 843 7.45 -0.77 -30.09
N GLY A 844 7.79 -2.00 -30.35
CA GLY A 844 9.15 -2.51 -30.18
C GLY A 844 9.41 -3.79 -30.95
N VAL A 845 10.53 -4.40 -30.65
CA VAL A 845 11.01 -5.64 -31.27
C VAL A 845 11.29 -6.68 -30.20
N THR A 846 10.77 -7.90 -30.38
CA THR A 846 11.07 -9.05 -29.52
C THR A 846 11.95 -10.04 -30.29
N ILE A 847 13.05 -10.49 -29.65
CA ILE A 847 14.04 -11.43 -30.18
C ILE A 847 14.30 -12.54 -29.14
N GLY A 848 14.34 -13.81 -29.57
CA GLY A 848 14.76 -14.93 -28.72
C GLY A 848 16.24 -15.22 -28.88
N LEU A 849 16.97 -15.19 -27.78
CA LEU A 849 18.40 -15.46 -27.67
C LEU A 849 18.63 -16.86 -27.03
N PRO A 850 19.84 -17.41 -27.12
CA PRO A 850 20.19 -18.62 -26.38
C PRO A 850 19.85 -18.50 -24.90
N ASP A 851 19.29 -19.53 -24.29
CA ASP A 851 18.83 -19.52 -22.90
C ASP A 851 19.97 -19.41 -21.86
N GLU A 852 21.18 -19.78 -22.22
CA GLU A 852 22.40 -19.61 -21.43
C GLU A 852 22.91 -18.15 -21.41
N TRP A 853 22.38 -17.25 -22.25
CA TRP A 853 22.72 -15.83 -22.19
C TRP A 853 21.87 -15.12 -21.12
N THR A 854 22.39 -15.07 -19.92
CA THR A 854 21.65 -14.59 -18.75
C THR A 854 22.31 -13.43 -18.00
N THR A 855 23.58 -13.11 -18.30
CA THR A 855 24.25 -11.98 -17.65
C THR A 855 24.01 -10.71 -18.44
N VAL A 856 23.50 -9.67 -17.76
CA VAL A 856 23.05 -8.41 -18.37
C VAL A 856 23.84 -7.25 -17.80
N SER A 857 24.35 -6.37 -18.67
CA SER A 857 24.88 -5.06 -18.28
C SER A 857 24.32 -3.98 -19.21
N TRP A 858 23.92 -2.82 -18.63
CA TRP A 858 23.42 -1.71 -19.44
C TRP A 858 23.88 -0.36 -18.90
N PHE A 859 23.97 0.63 -19.78
CA PHE A 859 24.00 2.04 -19.40
C PHE A 859 22.67 2.67 -19.76
N GLY A 860 21.98 3.20 -18.75
CA GLY A 860 20.62 3.72 -18.84
C GLY A 860 20.03 3.98 -17.47
N LEU A 861 18.71 4.13 -17.41
CA LEU A 861 17.97 4.19 -16.14
C LEU A 861 17.93 2.83 -15.45
N GLY A 862 18.10 2.85 -14.12
CA GLY A 862 18.13 1.65 -13.29
C GLY A 862 18.49 1.95 -11.82
N PRO A 863 18.78 0.92 -11.01
CA PRO A 863 18.67 -0.52 -11.32
C PRO A 863 17.23 -1.02 -11.36
N THR A 864 16.29 -0.28 -10.72
CA THR A 864 14.87 -0.58 -10.61
C THR A 864 14.19 -0.54 -11.98
N GLU A 865 13.18 -1.38 -12.19
CA GLU A 865 12.32 -1.25 -13.36
C GLU A 865 11.64 0.12 -13.38
N ASN A 866 11.39 0.61 -14.58
CA ASN A 866 10.81 1.93 -14.76
C ASN A 866 10.00 2.03 -16.05
N TYR A 867 8.94 2.84 -16.03
CA TYR A 867 7.97 3.00 -17.10
C TYR A 867 7.74 4.49 -17.37
N PRO A 868 7.07 4.89 -18.47
CA PRO A 868 6.92 6.30 -18.85
C PRO A 868 6.31 7.21 -17.77
N ASP A 869 5.48 6.66 -16.89
CA ASP A 869 4.79 7.34 -15.82
C ASP A 869 5.26 6.92 -14.41
N SER A 870 6.37 6.15 -14.33
CA SER A 870 6.98 5.67 -13.09
C SER A 870 8.49 5.46 -13.31
N GLN A 871 9.28 6.53 -13.21
CA GLN A 871 10.71 6.48 -13.54
C GLN A 871 11.62 7.28 -12.59
N HIS A 872 11.06 7.96 -11.59
CA HIS A 872 11.83 8.84 -10.71
C HIS A 872 12.69 8.08 -9.70
N ALA A 873 12.32 6.83 -9.38
CA ALA A 873 13.15 5.94 -8.56
C ALA A 873 14.40 5.46 -9.29
N ALA A 874 14.40 5.47 -10.62
CA ALA A 874 15.53 5.03 -11.42
C ALA A 874 16.54 6.17 -11.60
N THR A 875 17.83 5.82 -11.58
CA THR A 875 18.91 6.77 -11.80
C THR A 875 19.76 6.38 -13.02
N TRP A 876 20.32 7.35 -13.69
CA TRP A 876 21.27 7.12 -14.77
C TRP A 876 22.54 6.46 -14.26
N GLY A 877 23.02 5.43 -14.95
CA GLY A 877 24.26 4.75 -14.57
C GLY A 877 24.56 3.52 -15.42
N ARG A 878 25.67 2.85 -15.06
CA ARG A 878 26.01 1.53 -15.56
C ARG A 878 25.59 0.48 -14.53
N TRP A 879 24.76 -0.45 -14.96
CA TRP A 879 24.18 -1.46 -14.11
C TRP A 879 24.52 -2.86 -14.59
N ASN A 880 24.56 -3.81 -13.66
CA ASN A 880 24.79 -5.23 -13.94
C ASN A 880 23.76 -6.05 -13.20
N SER A 881 23.25 -7.10 -13.84
CA SER A 881 22.27 -8.02 -13.28
C SER A 881 22.32 -9.35 -14.03
N ASP A 882 21.48 -10.27 -13.65
CA ASP A 882 21.11 -11.42 -14.46
C ASP A 882 19.62 -11.35 -14.82
N VAL A 883 19.22 -12.12 -15.83
CA VAL A 883 17.85 -12.11 -16.37
C VAL A 883 16.80 -12.46 -15.30
N ALA A 884 17.13 -13.35 -14.36
CA ALA A 884 16.21 -13.72 -13.28
C ALA A 884 16.03 -12.57 -12.28
N SER A 885 17.11 -11.90 -11.89
CA SER A 885 17.11 -10.74 -10.97
C SER A 885 16.54 -9.47 -11.60
N LEU A 886 16.36 -9.43 -12.93
CA LEU A 886 15.62 -8.33 -13.58
C LEU A 886 14.12 -8.40 -13.32
N GLN A 887 13.60 -9.55 -12.90
CA GLN A 887 12.17 -9.77 -12.71
C GLN A 887 11.73 -9.30 -11.32
N THR A 888 10.53 -8.69 -11.26
CA THR A 888 9.83 -8.41 -10.01
C THR A 888 8.78 -9.53 -9.81
N PRO A 889 8.84 -10.28 -8.70
CA PRO A 889 7.97 -11.43 -8.47
C PRO A 889 6.61 -11.01 -7.92
N TYR A 890 5.84 -10.23 -8.69
CA TYR A 890 4.47 -9.91 -8.33
C TYR A 890 3.66 -11.19 -8.06
N VAL A 891 2.77 -11.15 -7.07
CA VAL A 891 2.00 -12.34 -6.65
C VAL A 891 1.28 -12.98 -7.84
N MET A 892 0.64 -12.17 -8.69
CA MET A 892 0.13 -12.60 -9.99
C MET A 892 1.10 -12.21 -11.11
N PRO A 893 1.59 -13.15 -11.95
CA PRO A 893 2.51 -12.84 -13.04
C PRO A 893 1.97 -11.80 -14.01
N GLN A 894 2.79 -10.81 -14.31
CA GLN A 894 2.43 -9.66 -15.15
C GLN A 894 3.66 -9.00 -15.74
N GLU A 895 3.50 -8.02 -16.63
CA GLU A 895 4.61 -7.23 -17.17
C GLU A 895 5.46 -6.66 -16.05
N ASN A 896 6.75 -6.82 -16.16
CA ASN A 896 7.74 -6.30 -15.22
C ASN A 896 9.11 -6.19 -15.89
N GLY A 897 10.07 -5.59 -15.21
CA GLY A 897 11.46 -5.65 -15.61
C GLY A 897 11.86 -4.72 -16.76
N LEU A 898 11.04 -3.75 -17.16
CA LEU A 898 11.40 -2.75 -18.18
C LEU A 898 12.44 -1.77 -17.63
N ARG A 899 13.46 -1.40 -18.42
CA ARG A 899 14.43 -0.35 -18.16
C ARG A 899 14.49 0.60 -19.35
N GLN A 900 14.36 1.89 -19.09
CA GLN A 900 14.33 2.92 -20.13
C GLN A 900 15.67 3.64 -20.31
N GLY A 901 15.77 4.44 -21.35
CA GLY A 901 16.91 5.30 -21.57
C GLY A 901 18.21 4.55 -21.90
N VAL A 902 18.14 3.43 -22.60
CA VAL A 902 19.29 2.54 -22.82
C VAL A 902 20.18 3.03 -23.94
N HIS A 903 21.38 3.46 -23.59
CA HIS A 903 22.43 3.81 -24.56
C HIS A 903 23.13 2.54 -25.10
N GLU A 904 23.33 1.59 -24.21
CA GLU A 904 24.02 0.34 -24.49
C GLU A 904 23.53 -0.76 -23.56
N LEU A 905 23.37 -1.93 -24.11
CA LEU A 905 23.01 -3.16 -23.41
C LEU A 905 23.96 -4.26 -23.87
N THR A 906 24.44 -5.09 -22.94
CA THR A 906 25.07 -6.37 -23.23
C THR A 906 24.31 -7.49 -22.55
N ILE A 907 24.15 -8.61 -23.26
CA ILE A 907 23.60 -9.83 -22.71
C ILE A 907 24.52 -10.98 -23.10
N THR A 908 25.07 -11.68 -22.14
CA THR A 908 26.18 -12.64 -22.32
C THR A 908 25.92 -13.94 -21.60
N GLY A 909 26.58 -14.99 -22.09
CA GLY A 909 26.68 -16.33 -21.52
C GLY A 909 28.10 -16.89 -21.63
N PRO A 910 28.29 -18.18 -21.37
CA PRO A 910 29.62 -18.82 -21.35
C PRO A 910 30.36 -18.77 -22.69
N ASP A 911 29.63 -18.85 -23.80
CA ASP A 911 30.18 -19.01 -25.16
C ASP A 911 30.03 -17.75 -26.04
N GLY A 912 29.77 -16.57 -25.45
CA GLY A 912 29.64 -15.32 -26.17
C GLY A 912 28.44 -14.50 -25.71
N GLY A 913 28.06 -13.49 -26.50
CA GLY A 913 26.97 -12.60 -26.16
C GLY A 913 26.63 -11.60 -27.28
N LEU A 914 25.61 -10.79 -26.98
CA LEU A 914 25.13 -9.72 -27.83
C LEU A 914 25.34 -8.39 -27.12
N ARG A 915 25.93 -7.43 -27.83
CA ARG A 915 25.91 -6.01 -27.48
C ARG A 915 24.91 -5.29 -28.37
N VAL A 916 24.05 -4.49 -27.80
CA VAL A 916 23.12 -3.59 -28.47
C VAL A 916 23.50 -2.17 -28.14
N ALA A 917 23.84 -1.37 -29.13
CA ALA A 917 24.12 0.05 -28.97
C ALA A 917 23.02 0.86 -29.68
N ALA A 918 22.52 1.90 -29.00
CA ALA A 918 21.52 2.80 -29.58
C ALA A 918 22.19 3.90 -30.41
N ASP A 919 21.64 4.15 -31.60
CA ASP A 919 22.21 5.09 -32.60
C ASP A 919 21.22 6.22 -32.92
N GLY A 920 20.82 7.05 -31.96
CA GLY A 920 19.99 8.23 -32.19
C GLY A 920 18.69 8.35 -31.43
N GLY A 921 18.39 7.36 -30.60
CA GLY A 921 17.31 7.33 -29.62
C GLY A 921 17.66 6.32 -28.55
N TRP A 922 17.07 6.41 -27.39
CA TRP A 922 17.35 5.49 -26.30
C TRP A 922 16.13 4.58 -26.08
N PRO A 923 16.16 3.34 -26.59
CA PRO A 923 15.06 2.40 -26.35
C PRO A 923 14.96 1.99 -24.90
N ALA A 924 13.85 1.36 -24.55
CA ALA A 924 13.75 0.56 -23.34
C ALA A 924 14.04 -0.91 -23.66
N PHE A 925 14.45 -1.69 -22.64
CA PHE A 925 14.58 -3.14 -22.77
C PHE A 925 13.94 -3.88 -21.60
N ALA A 926 13.54 -5.14 -21.87
CA ALA A 926 13.29 -6.16 -20.85
C ALA A 926 13.88 -7.48 -21.30
N GLY A 927 14.52 -8.22 -20.37
CA GLY A 927 15.06 -9.55 -20.60
C GLY A 927 14.36 -10.56 -19.72
N ARG A 928 13.85 -11.69 -20.29
CA ARG A 928 13.01 -12.67 -19.56
C ARG A 928 13.22 -14.09 -20.07
N PRO A 929 12.99 -15.14 -19.26
CA PRO A 929 12.91 -16.50 -19.73
C PRO A 929 11.55 -16.87 -20.35
N TRP A 930 10.64 -15.91 -20.51
CA TRP A 930 9.29 -16.08 -21.07
C TRP A 930 8.98 -15.02 -22.12
N THR A 931 8.12 -15.37 -23.06
CA THR A 931 7.45 -14.35 -23.91
C THR A 931 6.44 -13.55 -23.08
N SER A 932 6.02 -12.37 -23.57
CA SER A 932 4.93 -11.60 -22.95
C SER A 932 3.64 -12.43 -22.83
N GLN A 933 3.35 -13.29 -23.83
CA GLN A 933 2.19 -14.19 -23.82
C GLN A 933 2.37 -15.32 -22.78
N GLY A 934 3.59 -15.85 -22.61
CA GLY A 934 3.93 -16.85 -21.60
C GLY A 934 3.77 -16.32 -20.19
N LEU A 935 4.23 -15.09 -19.95
CA LEU A 935 4.14 -14.39 -18.68
C LEU A 935 2.68 -14.04 -18.29
N SER A 936 1.83 -13.72 -19.27
CA SER A 936 0.45 -13.23 -19.03
C SER A 936 -0.56 -14.33 -18.70
N ARG A 937 -0.24 -15.60 -18.89
CA ARG A 937 -1.19 -16.73 -18.79
C ARG A 937 -1.29 -17.39 -17.42
N PRO A 938 -0.17 -17.72 -16.76
CA PRO A 938 -0.22 -18.41 -15.48
C PRO A 938 -0.86 -17.54 -14.39
N PRO A 939 -1.66 -18.13 -13.48
CA PRO A 939 -2.23 -17.39 -12.37
C PRO A 939 -1.18 -17.05 -11.29
N HIS A 940 -0.11 -17.85 -11.19
CA HIS A 940 0.90 -17.71 -10.13
C HIS A 940 2.32 -17.79 -10.67
N THR A 941 3.25 -17.18 -9.94
CA THR A 941 4.69 -17.21 -10.29
C THR A 941 5.28 -18.62 -10.31
N TRP A 942 4.80 -19.54 -9.47
CA TRP A 942 5.24 -20.94 -9.46
C TRP A 942 4.72 -21.76 -10.64
N ASP A 943 3.80 -21.24 -11.43
CA ASP A 943 3.29 -21.89 -12.65
C ASP A 943 4.01 -21.39 -13.91
N LEU A 944 4.99 -20.48 -13.76
CA LEU A 944 5.79 -19.97 -14.86
C LEU A 944 6.82 -21.02 -15.29
N GLU A 945 6.81 -21.40 -16.57
CA GLU A 945 7.75 -22.32 -17.17
C GLU A 945 8.60 -21.61 -18.24
N PRO A 946 9.93 -21.57 -18.12
CA PRO A 946 10.82 -21.10 -19.19
C PRO A 946 10.62 -21.92 -20.47
N ASP A 947 10.71 -21.27 -21.63
CA ASP A 947 10.48 -21.93 -22.93
C ASP A 947 11.76 -22.26 -23.70
N GLY A 948 12.92 -22.18 -23.05
CA GLY A 948 14.23 -22.53 -23.62
C GLY A 948 14.88 -21.39 -24.41
N HIS A 949 14.49 -20.15 -24.14
CA HIS A 949 15.12 -18.95 -24.72
C HIS A 949 15.22 -17.86 -23.67
N THR A 950 16.18 -16.97 -23.82
CA THR A 950 16.16 -15.67 -23.20
C THR A 950 15.51 -14.67 -24.18
N TRP A 951 14.33 -14.18 -23.83
CA TRP A 951 13.60 -13.22 -24.63
C TRP A 951 14.04 -11.80 -24.29
N LEU A 952 14.52 -11.09 -25.30
CA LEU A 952 14.88 -9.69 -25.21
C LEU A 952 13.84 -8.86 -25.97
N THR A 953 13.22 -7.89 -25.30
CA THR A 953 12.43 -6.85 -25.95
C THR A 953 13.24 -5.56 -26.02
N LEU A 954 13.12 -4.84 -27.13
CA LEU A 954 13.71 -3.52 -27.36
C LEU A 954 12.58 -2.60 -27.80
N ASP A 955 12.12 -1.73 -26.90
CA ASP A 955 10.94 -0.92 -27.10
C ASP A 955 11.34 0.51 -27.48
N ALA A 956 10.91 0.97 -28.64
CA ALA A 956 11.00 2.39 -28.99
C ALA A 956 10.00 3.22 -28.19
N LEU A 957 8.84 2.62 -27.87
CA LEU A 957 7.81 3.21 -27.02
C LEU A 957 7.15 2.12 -26.17
N SER A 958 6.90 2.45 -24.91
CA SER A 958 6.23 1.58 -23.93
C SER A 958 4.99 2.28 -23.35
N ALA A 959 4.00 1.49 -22.94
CA ALA A 959 2.79 2.00 -22.30
C ALA A 959 3.05 2.39 -20.83
N PRO A 960 2.27 3.31 -20.27
CA PRO A 960 2.30 3.66 -18.85
C PRO A 960 1.76 2.51 -17.97
N LEU A 961 1.98 2.59 -16.68
CA LEU A 961 1.38 1.69 -15.68
C LEU A 961 -0.04 2.13 -15.30
N GLY A 962 -0.21 3.41 -14.95
CA GLY A 962 -1.47 3.95 -14.43
C GLY A 962 -1.87 3.35 -13.08
N SER A 963 -3.15 3.51 -12.72
CA SER A 963 -3.76 2.97 -11.50
C SER A 963 -5.19 2.47 -11.75
N THR A 964 -5.44 1.97 -12.94
CA THR A 964 -6.79 1.68 -13.48
C THR A 964 -7.47 0.48 -12.80
N SER A 965 -6.76 -0.32 -12.01
CA SER A 965 -7.32 -1.45 -11.25
C SER A 965 -8.48 -1.01 -10.33
N CYS A 966 -8.39 0.19 -9.76
CA CYS A 966 -9.48 0.87 -9.06
C CYS A 966 -9.54 2.38 -9.34
N GLY A 967 -8.53 2.94 -10.00
CA GLY A 967 -8.38 4.36 -10.26
C GLY A 967 -8.80 4.80 -11.68
N PRO A 968 -8.51 6.06 -12.03
CA PRO A 968 -8.78 6.59 -13.36
C PRO A 968 -7.85 6.01 -14.42
N MET A 969 -8.23 6.19 -15.68
CA MET A 969 -7.34 5.94 -16.82
C MET A 969 -6.13 6.87 -16.76
N PRO A 970 -4.94 6.42 -17.19
CA PRO A 970 -3.77 7.29 -17.34
C PRO A 970 -4.11 8.57 -18.09
N ILE A 971 -3.45 9.68 -17.73
CA ILE A 971 -3.64 10.95 -18.46
C ILE A 971 -3.27 10.79 -19.94
N MET A 972 -3.88 11.62 -20.79
CA MET A 972 -3.76 11.46 -22.26
C MET A 972 -2.32 11.53 -22.76
N SER A 973 -1.45 12.31 -22.10
CA SER A 973 -0.04 12.47 -22.46
C SER A 973 0.78 11.17 -22.29
N HIS A 974 0.40 10.30 -21.38
CA HIS A 974 1.09 9.02 -21.14
C HIS A 974 0.55 7.88 -22.01
N ARG A 975 -0.67 7.98 -22.52
CA ARG A 975 -1.30 6.89 -23.29
C ARG A 975 -0.57 6.61 -24.59
N LEU A 976 -0.25 5.34 -24.82
CA LEU A 976 0.39 4.91 -26.04
C LEU A 976 -0.65 4.50 -27.09
N TYR A 977 -0.74 5.26 -28.17
CA TYR A 977 -1.51 4.92 -29.36
C TYR A 977 -0.59 4.68 -30.55
N ALA A 978 -1.12 3.97 -31.56
CA ALA A 978 -0.40 3.71 -32.80
C ALA A 978 0.02 5.02 -33.48
N ARG A 979 1.32 5.15 -33.73
CA ARG A 979 1.95 6.27 -34.46
C ARG A 979 3.20 5.79 -35.16
N PRO A 980 3.70 6.53 -36.15
CA PRO A 980 5.00 6.23 -36.79
C PRO A 980 6.13 6.27 -35.75
N VAL A 981 7.07 5.33 -35.89
CA VAL A 981 8.21 5.19 -34.96
C VAL A 981 9.44 4.78 -35.73
N ASP A 982 10.56 5.42 -35.42
CA ASP A 982 11.89 5.05 -35.90
C ASP A 982 12.75 4.55 -34.75
N MET A 983 13.59 3.53 -35.00
CA MET A 983 14.56 3.01 -34.04
C MET A 983 15.83 2.59 -34.81
N SER A 984 16.99 3.04 -34.33
CA SER A 984 18.28 2.74 -34.93
C SER A 984 19.21 2.08 -33.93
N LEU A 985 19.71 0.88 -34.23
CA LEU A 985 20.47 0.01 -33.32
C LEU A 985 21.64 -0.63 -34.03
N THR A 986 22.77 -0.75 -33.35
CA THR A 986 23.89 -1.61 -33.78
C THR A 986 23.98 -2.84 -32.90
N LEU A 987 23.89 -4.02 -33.49
CA LEU A 987 24.00 -5.32 -32.87
C LEU A 987 25.38 -5.90 -33.17
N SER A 988 26.20 -6.16 -32.15
CA SER A 988 27.53 -6.75 -32.34
C SER A 988 27.75 -7.93 -31.38
N LEU A 989 28.66 -8.81 -31.77
CA LEU A 989 29.01 -9.98 -30.96
C LEU A 989 30.08 -9.63 -29.93
N ILE A 990 30.03 -10.29 -28.78
CA ILE A 990 31.00 -10.19 -27.70
C ILE A 990 31.75 -11.50 -27.58
#